data_d3d555e96af35f7a1f76167a7430075a
#
_entry.id   d3d555e96af35f7a1f76167a7430075a
#
_cell.length_a   1.000
_cell.length_b   1.000
_cell.length_c   1.000
_cell.angle_alpha   90.00
_cell.angle_beta   90.00
_cell.angle_gamma   90.00
#
_symmetry.space_group_name_H-M   'P 1'
#
loop_
_entity.id
_entity.type
_entity.pdbx_description
1 polymer ?
#
loop_
_entity_poly.entity_id
_entity_poly.type
_entity_poly.pdbx_seq_one_letter_code
_entity_poly.pdbx_strand_id
1 'polypeptide(L)'
;MKASAQWLRALLDLDLPTAEIARLLTRGGLEVEGITPHGQGLDGVVIAEVRGRRPHPKKDRVTLVTVFDGTGEHEIVCGAANVPEPEARRRVLFARLGARLPNGLVIAPRDVGGVVSQGMLCSEAELQLGPDADGIVVLDDGDPGAPGQPIAEALGLVDDVLELSVTPNRPDALGHLGLARELSAHLERPFAPRVPRTPLRLLSELPEVPPGSRALELVPEGTAVETLSMNGPARGVPQVVPIRIEAPARCPRYLGLVVQRCTRGRTAFAMRHRLHVLGLRSIDPVVDATNWICALTGNPVHAFDLAKLRGPEIRVRLAADGERFLALDGTEHALTADDLVIADAAGPVALAGVMGGKESGVGPETEHVLLEVAYFDPRTVRRTARRHGFHTDSSHRFERGVDRSALPLVMRALSSLVSSTTLGVASPTIVDTTADADALAPRTITLDPAVVSQVIGSEIAADETQAILARLGCTLAPIGASGALSVGVPGHRPDLVRPIDLVEEVARMRGYDRLESRLLHVSSEGRRPRPRPALVRALRGAATSAGLWEALSHALVTAKDLERAKVPAAEVSLVNPISEERAVLRTSLLPGLLGAARRSERRGDPRVRLFEVGRVYRHGTWSAPGDVPVREDLEFALLLAGPRDRWLGAEERVDFWDGKGVLEALGKSLALPLSVARLRAPLPFLHPGRSADVLLGERPIGVLGALHPDVSDAFELIAPPIVAVLDGEALIAAAEGRGPAQVRPMPRFPAVERDLALVVDESVEAGRVTALLRGLDPLVEDVALFDVYRGKPIAEGKKSLAFRIAYRDADATLTDAKVDALHGRATKQAEEALGAALRA
;
A
#
# COMPACT_ATOMS: atom_id res chain seq x y z
N MET A 1 -1.29 5.23 13.22
CA MET A 1 -0.84 6.02 14.38
C MET A 1 -1.64 5.60 15.61
N LYS A 2 -1.00 5.53 16.81
CA LYS A 2 -1.72 5.34 18.07
C LYS A 2 -1.93 6.68 18.76
N ALA A 3 -3.16 6.92 19.27
CA ALA A 3 -3.50 8.14 20.00
C ALA A 3 -4.31 7.83 21.26
N SER A 4 -3.97 8.49 22.35
CA SER A 4 -4.67 8.39 23.65
C SER A 4 -5.94 9.24 23.64
N ALA A 5 -7.09 8.62 23.85
CA ALA A 5 -8.35 9.35 23.97
C ALA A 5 -8.37 10.23 25.23
N GLN A 6 -7.75 9.75 26.34
CA GLN A 6 -7.59 10.52 27.56
C GLN A 6 -6.76 11.78 27.31
N TRP A 7 -5.70 11.67 26.52
CA TRP A 7 -4.87 12.83 26.18
C TRP A 7 -5.63 13.85 25.32
N LEU A 8 -6.41 13.39 24.34
CA LEU A 8 -7.26 14.26 23.53
C LEU A 8 -8.32 14.98 24.38
N ARG A 9 -8.97 14.27 25.31
CA ARG A 9 -9.92 14.89 26.27
C ARG A 9 -9.23 15.96 27.10
N ALA A 10 -8.07 15.66 27.64
CA ALA A 10 -7.32 16.59 28.48
C ALA A 10 -6.87 17.85 27.71
N LEU A 11 -6.44 17.71 26.43
CA LEU A 11 -6.03 18.83 25.59
C LEU A 11 -7.17 19.81 25.29
N LEU A 12 -8.40 19.34 25.17
CA LEU A 12 -9.53 20.12 24.72
C LEU A 12 -10.60 20.34 25.80
N ASP A 13 -10.37 19.82 27.02
CA ASP A 13 -11.36 19.84 28.09
C ASP A 13 -12.71 19.24 27.61
N LEU A 14 -12.62 18.01 27.08
CA LEU A 14 -13.77 17.31 26.50
C LEU A 14 -14.31 16.25 27.46
N ASP A 15 -15.63 16.23 27.57
CA ASP A 15 -16.38 15.11 28.20
C ASP A 15 -17.16 14.36 27.10
N LEU A 16 -16.40 13.68 26.21
CA LEU A 16 -16.96 12.89 25.12
C LEU A 16 -16.56 11.42 25.26
N PRO A 17 -17.48 10.48 25.00
CA PRO A 17 -17.13 9.07 24.89
C PRO A 17 -16.10 8.82 23.79
N THR A 18 -15.22 7.83 23.99
CA THR A 18 -14.18 7.47 22.98
C THR A 18 -14.79 7.14 21.63
N ALA A 19 -15.93 6.45 21.60
CA ALA A 19 -16.64 6.14 20.35
C ALA A 19 -17.05 7.39 19.56
N GLU A 20 -17.43 8.47 20.26
CA GLU A 20 -17.77 9.72 19.61
C GLU A 20 -16.54 10.47 19.08
N ILE A 21 -15.43 10.45 19.83
CA ILE A 21 -14.15 10.97 19.34
C ILE A 21 -13.74 10.23 18.07
N ALA A 22 -13.79 8.89 18.08
CA ALA A 22 -13.46 8.06 16.92
C ALA A 22 -14.37 8.34 15.72
N ARG A 23 -15.68 8.52 15.95
CA ARG A 23 -16.65 8.87 14.90
C ARG A 23 -16.35 10.23 14.25
N LEU A 24 -16.03 11.24 15.06
CA LEU A 24 -15.71 12.58 14.57
C LEU A 24 -14.42 12.57 13.74
N LEU A 25 -13.38 11.90 14.22
CA LEU A 25 -12.11 11.78 13.47
C LEU A 25 -12.32 11.04 12.15
N THR A 26 -13.01 9.90 12.16
CA THR A 26 -13.31 9.12 10.95
C THR A 26 -14.12 9.93 9.95
N ARG A 27 -15.14 10.66 10.41
CA ARG A 27 -15.93 11.57 9.56
C ARG A 27 -15.07 12.66 8.92
N GLY A 28 -14.04 13.14 9.63
CA GLY A 28 -13.06 14.10 9.14
C GLY A 28 -12.01 13.52 8.18
N GLY A 29 -12.07 12.21 7.85
CA GLY A 29 -11.11 11.54 6.98
C GLY A 29 -9.88 11.00 7.70
N LEU A 30 -9.90 10.94 9.04
CA LEU A 30 -8.90 10.30 9.89
C LEU A 30 -9.49 8.99 10.44
N GLU A 31 -9.46 7.94 9.63
CA GLU A 31 -10.11 6.66 9.94
C GLU A 31 -9.55 6.04 11.22
N VAL A 32 -10.44 5.71 12.16
CA VAL A 32 -10.13 4.95 13.36
C VAL A 32 -10.40 3.48 13.06
N GLU A 33 -9.33 2.69 12.91
CA GLU A 33 -9.37 1.26 12.57
C GLU A 33 -9.66 0.39 13.80
N GLY A 34 -9.30 0.88 15.01
CA GLY A 34 -9.49 0.13 16.24
C GLY A 34 -9.42 0.99 17.49
N ILE A 35 -9.98 0.46 18.59
CA ILE A 35 -9.92 1.06 19.92
C ILE A 35 -9.47 -0.03 20.89
N THR A 36 -8.33 0.18 21.56
CA THR A 36 -7.77 -0.75 22.53
C THR A 36 -7.86 -0.15 23.93
N PRO A 37 -8.62 -0.74 24.85
CA PRO A 37 -8.69 -0.27 26.23
C PRO A 37 -7.44 -0.66 27.01
N HIS A 38 -6.97 0.25 27.87
CA HIS A 38 -5.87 0.08 28.79
C HIS A 38 -6.25 0.40 30.24
N GLY A 39 -5.47 -0.14 31.21
CA GLY A 39 -5.65 0.14 32.63
C GLY A 39 -6.89 -0.49 33.24
N GLN A 40 -7.44 -1.54 32.65
CA GLN A 40 -8.57 -2.30 33.18
C GLN A 40 -8.13 -3.39 34.18
N GLY A 41 -9.03 -3.79 35.07
CA GLY A 41 -8.76 -4.86 36.03
C GLY A 41 -7.79 -4.47 37.15
N LEU A 42 -7.74 -3.20 37.51
CA LEU A 42 -6.89 -2.65 38.56
C LEU A 42 -7.65 -2.50 39.90
N ASP A 43 -8.84 -3.08 40.01
CA ASP A 43 -9.67 -2.99 41.22
C ASP A 43 -8.96 -3.64 42.42
N GLY A 44 -8.90 -2.91 43.54
CA GLY A 44 -8.23 -3.35 44.75
C GLY A 44 -6.71 -3.15 44.74
N VAL A 45 -6.17 -2.52 43.68
CA VAL A 45 -4.78 -2.06 43.68
C VAL A 45 -4.73 -0.57 44.05
N VAL A 46 -3.96 -0.26 45.09
CA VAL A 46 -3.88 1.10 45.66
C VAL A 46 -2.43 1.56 45.78
N ILE A 47 -2.27 2.86 45.95
CA ILE A 47 -0.99 3.45 46.32
C ILE A 47 -0.74 3.12 47.80
N ALA A 48 0.48 2.67 48.16
CA ALA A 48 0.87 2.47 49.53
C ALA A 48 2.23 3.10 49.78
N GLU A 49 2.52 3.52 51.03
CA GLU A 49 3.78 4.09 51.47
C GLU A 49 4.63 3.02 52.18
N VAL A 50 5.90 2.89 51.82
CA VAL A 50 6.81 1.98 52.48
C VAL A 50 7.24 2.58 53.84
N ARG A 51 6.93 1.88 54.92
CA ARG A 51 7.24 2.32 56.32
C ARG A 51 8.22 1.44 57.03
N GLY A 52 8.41 0.18 56.61
CA GLY A 52 9.33 -0.74 57.19
C GLY A 52 9.94 -1.69 56.16
N ARG A 53 11.20 -2.07 56.40
CA ARG A 53 11.92 -3.05 55.61
C ARG A 53 12.82 -3.87 56.52
N ARG A 54 12.73 -5.18 56.46
CA ARG A 54 13.58 -6.09 57.20
C ARG A 54 13.83 -7.40 56.44
N PRO A 55 15.02 -8.07 56.64
CA PRO A 55 15.28 -9.36 56.04
C PRO A 55 14.27 -10.43 56.49
N HIS A 56 13.94 -11.36 55.58
CA HIS A 56 13.11 -12.50 55.92
C HIS A 56 13.87 -13.46 56.82
N PRO A 57 13.27 -13.96 57.97
CA PRO A 57 14.01 -14.74 58.97
C PRO A 57 14.55 -16.11 58.48
N LYS A 58 14.03 -16.64 57.36
CA LYS A 58 14.37 -17.97 56.82
C LYS A 58 14.76 -17.97 55.33
N LYS A 59 14.79 -16.85 54.66
CA LYS A 59 15.04 -16.77 53.19
C LYS A 59 15.91 -15.57 52.86
N ASP A 60 17.13 -15.81 52.35
CA ASP A 60 18.15 -14.78 52.13
C ASP A 60 17.90 -13.80 51.00
N ARG A 61 16.97 -14.11 50.09
CA ARG A 61 16.64 -13.26 48.90
C ARG A 61 15.24 -12.62 48.94
N VAL A 62 14.66 -12.58 50.14
CA VAL A 62 13.27 -12.10 50.30
C VAL A 62 13.25 -11.09 51.45
N THR A 63 12.52 -10.03 51.28
CA THR A 63 12.42 -8.93 52.27
C THR A 63 10.97 -8.86 52.79
N LEU A 64 10.82 -8.62 54.08
CA LEU A 64 9.54 -8.27 54.69
C LEU A 64 9.41 -6.75 54.61
N VAL A 65 8.33 -6.29 54.00
CA VAL A 65 8.05 -4.89 53.76
C VAL A 65 6.75 -4.50 54.49
N THR A 66 6.84 -3.52 55.36
CA THR A 66 5.64 -2.92 55.98
C THR A 66 5.17 -1.74 55.10
N VAL A 67 3.96 -1.78 54.59
CA VAL A 67 3.37 -0.70 53.79
C VAL A 67 2.10 -0.16 54.46
N PHE A 68 1.93 1.15 54.38
CA PHE A 68 0.70 1.85 54.81
C PHE A 68 -0.16 2.17 53.60
N ASP A 69 -1.39 1.65 53.59
CA ASP A 69 -2.33 1.77 52.47
C ASP A 69 -3.39 2.86 52.66
N GLY A 70 -3.16 3.81 53.59
CA GLY A 70 -4.11 4.88 53.89
C GLY A 70 -5.10 4.47 55.02
N THR A 71 -5.28 3.18 55.26
CA THR A 71 -6.20 2.66 56.29
C THR A 71 -5.49 1.88 57.39
N GLY A 72 -4.39 1.21 57.05
CA GLY A 72 -3.63 0.37 57.97
C GLY A 72 -2.26 -0.01 57.46
N GLU A 73 -1.49 -0.66 58.30
CA GLU A 73 -0.19 -1.23 57.96
C GLU A 73 -0.32 -2.71 57.61
N HIS A 74 0.35 -3.13 56.53
CA HIS A 74 0.34 -4.50 56.03
C HIS A 74 1.77 -5.02 55.91
N GLU A 75 2.00 -6.23 56.35
CA GLU A 75 3.30 -6.91 56.20
C GLU A 75 3.27 -7.76 54.92
N ILE A 76 4.19 -7.48 53.98
CA ILE A 76 4.27 -8.08 52.65
C ILE A 76 5.59 -8.79 52.50
N VAL A 77 5.55 -10.01 51.96
CA VAL A 77 6.76 -10.76 51.61
C VAL A 77 7.12 -10.44 50.15
N CYS A 78 8.21 -9.73 49.95
CA CYS A 78 8.63 -9.22 48.63
C CYS A 78 9.98 -9.78 48.22
N GLY A 79 10.06 -10.31 47.00
CA GLY A 79 11.30 -10.79 46.39
C GLY A 79 12.03 -9.79 45.51
N ALA A 80 11.47 -8.60 45.32
CA ALA A 80 12.05 -7.57 44.47
C ALA A 80 13.26 -6.91 45.12
N ALA A 81 14.32 -6.69 44.33
CA ALA A 81 15.56 -6.08 44.81
C ALA A 81 15.42 -4.55 45.00
N ASN A 82 14.46 -3.91 44.33
CA ASN A 82 14.26 -2.45 44.29
C ASN A 82 13.29 -1.91 45.37
N VAL A 83 13.05 -2.68 46.44
CA VAL A 83 12.26 -2.18 47.58
C VAL A 83 12.93 -0.97 48.18
N PRO A 84 12.27 0.20 48.28
CA PRO A 84 12.89 1.42 48.83
C PRO A 84 13.20 1.30 50.32
N GLU A 85 14.19 2.07 50.80
CA GLU A 85 14.45 2.22 52.21
C GLU A 85 13.29 3.00 52.88
N PRO A 86 12.91 2.62 54.12
CA PRO A 86 11.74 3.20 54.82
C PRO A 86 11.83 4.72 55.05
N GLU A 87 13.05 5.23 55.26
CA GLU A 87 13.31 6.65 55.51
C GLU A 87 12.95 7.53 54.31
N ALA A 88 13.01 6.95 53.08
CA ALA A 88 12.65 7.64 51.88
C ALA A 88 11.14 7.80 51.69
N ARG A 89 10.31 7.10 52.47
CA ARG A 89 8.85 7.14 52.44
C ARG A 89 8.26 7.07 51.02
N ARG A 90 8.90 6.28 50.17
CA ARG A 90 8.49 6.12 48.76
C ARG A 90 7.16 5.40 48.65
N ARG A 91 6.35 5.82 47.70
CA ARG A 91 5.07 5.21 47.36
C ARG A 91 5.28 4.07 46.38
N VAL A 92 4.50 3.01 46.52
CA VAL A 92 4.54 1.78 45.73
C VAL A 92 3.13 1.36 45.33
N LEU A 93 3.01 0.49 44.33
CA LEU A 93 1.71 -0.08 43.94
C LEU A 93 1.46 -1.37 44.71
N PHE A 94 0.39 -1.37 45.48
CA PHE A 94 0.01 -2.43 46.40
C PHE A 94 -1.34 -3.04 46.03
N ALA A 95 -1.36 -4.34 45.76
CA ALA A 95 -2.59 -5.12 45.57
C ALA A 95 -3.07 -5.70 46.92
N ARG A 96 -4.24 -5.26 47.35
CA ARG A 96 -4.89 -5.73 48.59
C ARG A 96 -5.34 -7.18 48.45
N LEU A 97 -5.54 -7.85 49.59
CA LEU A 97 -6.18 -9.18 49.60
C LEU A 97 -7.57 -9.12 48.92
N GLY A 98 -7.84 -10.07 48.06
CA GLY A 98 -9.05 -10.13 47.22
C GLY A 98 -8.95 -9.39 45.86
N ALA A 99 -7.93 -8.56 45.66
CA ALA A 99 -7.72 -7.93 44.34
C ALA A 99 -7.52 -8.99 43.25
N ARG A 100 -8.09 -8.76 42.09
CA ARG A 100 -7.89 -9.58 40.88
C ARG A 100 -7.09 -8.75 39.89
N LEU A 101 -5.86 -9.21 39.60
CA LEU A 101 -4.97 -8.53 38.69
C LEU A 101 -5.36 -8.80 37.22
N PRO A 102 -4.96 -7.94 36.26
CA PRO A 102 -5.25 -8.10 34.83
C PRO A 102 -4.76 -9.43 34.22
N ASN A 103 -3.71 -10.02 34.79
CA ASN A 103 -3.19 -11.34 34.41
C ASN A 103 -4.01 -12.51 34.96
N GLY A 104 -5.13 -12.25 35.66
CA GLY A 104 -6.04 -13.23 36.24
C GLY A 104 -5.65 -13.71 37.64
N LEU A 105 -4.52 -13.26 38.19
CA LEU A 105 -4.09 -13.61 39.55
C LEU A 105 -4.99 -12.97 40.59
N VAL A 106 -5.55 -13.80 41.51
CA VAL A 106 -6.31 -13.33 42.67
C VAL A 106 -5.38 -13.30 43.88
N ILE A 107 -5.28 -12.16 44.53
CA ILE A 107 -4.40 -11.95 45.69
C ILE A 107 -5.04 -12.58 46.94
N ALA A 108 -4.40 -13.61 47.45
CA ALA A 108 -4.81 -14.30 48.66
C ALA A 108 -3.68 -14.31 49.69
N PRO A 109 -3.99 -14.48 51.00
CA PRO A 109 -2.93 -14.65 52.00
C PRO A 109 -2.02 -15.81 51.63
N ARG A 110 -0.69 -15.58 51.59
CA ARG A 110 0.28 -16.59 51.20
C ARG A 110 1.36 -16.74 52.25
N ASP A 111 1.50 -17.96 52.80
CA ASP A 111 2.63 -18.29 53.68
C ASP A 111 3.91 -18.45 52.86
N VAL A 112 4.92 -17.70 53.19
CA VAL A 112 6.25 -17.78 52.61
C VAL A 112 7.25 -17.99 53.74
N GLY A 113 7.59 -19.25 54.02
CA GLY A 113 8.59 -19.62 55.04
C GLY A 113 8.19 -19.30 56.48
N GLY A 114 6.89 -19.35 56.78
CA GLY A 114 6.32 -19.09 58.10
C GLY A 114 5.91 -17.64 58.36
N VAL A 115 5.94 -16.78 57.30
CA VAL A 115 5.39 -15.42 57.37
C VAL A 115 4.25 -15.31 56.31
N VAL A 116 3.10 -14.88 56.74
CA VAL A 116 1.92 -14.70 55.86
C VAL A 116 1.97 -13.32 55.23
N SER A 117 2.10 -13.26 53.90
CA SER A 117 2.00 -12.02 53.14
C SER A 117 0.52 -11.54 53.08
N GLN A 118 0.28 -10.29 53.45
CA GLN A 118 -1.04 -9.66 53.51
C GLN A 118 -1.40 -8.86 52.24
N GLY A 119 -0.86 -9.27 51.11
CA GLY A 119 -1.04 -8.63 49.80
C GLY A 119 0.19 -8.80 48.93
N MET A 120 0.27 -7.99 47.89
CA MET A 120 1.38 -8.08 46.93
C MET A 120 1.81 -6.68 46.47
N LEU A 121 3.12 -6.44 46.45
CA LEU A 121 3.72 -5.30 45.75
C LEU A 121 3.90 -5.67 44.26
N CYS A 122 3.40 -4.84 43.38
CA CYS A 122 3.25 -5.20 41.99
C CYS A 122 4.32 -4.57 41.07
N SER A 123 4.74 -5.33 40.05
CA SER A 123 5.54 -4.87 38.92
C SER A 123 4.62 -4.27 37.83
N GLU A 124 5.20 -3.59 36.85
CA GLU A 124 4.46 -3.11 35.67
C GLU A 124 3.86 -4.27 34.87
N ALA A 125 4.62 -5.37 34.70
CA ALA A 125 4.17 -6.53 33.93
C ALA A 125 2.97 -7.24 34.57
N GLU A 126 2.96 -7.38 35.91
CA GLU A 126 1.86 -8.01 36.65
C GLU A 126 0.56 -7.22 36.51
N LEU A 127 0.66 -5.90 36.45
CA LEU A 127 -0.48 -4.99 36.26
C LEU A 127 -0.80 -4.71 34.79
N GLN A 128 -0.05 -5.29 33.83
CA GLN A 128 -0.15 -4.99 32.40
C GLN A 128 -0.03 -3.49 32.08
N LEU A 129 0.76 -2.76 32.86
CA LEU A 129 1.01 -1.32 32.70
C LEU A 129 2.35 -1.00 31.99
N GLY A 130 3.16 -2.02 31.74
CA GLY A 130 4.45 -1.91 31.07
C GLY A 130 5.14 -3.27 30.99
N PRO A 131 6.30 -3.37 30.33
CA PRO A 131 7.02 -4.61 30.14
C PRO A 131 7.93 -4.98 31.34
N ASP A 132 8.14 -4.06 32.30
CA ASP A 132 9.08 -4.25 33.40
C ASP A 132 8.57 -5.26 34.42
N ALA A 133 9.31 -6.37 34.55
CA ALA A 133 9.07 -7.45 35.52
C ALA A 133 10.18 -7.59 36.58
N ASP A 134 11.26 -6.80 36.49
CA ASP A 134 12.46 -6.98 37.31
C ASP A 134 12.34 -6.41 38.72
N GLY A 135 11.25 -5.69 39.00
CA GLY A 135 11.03 -5.12 40.32
C GLY A 135 9.59 -4.63 40.52
N ILE A 136 9.31 -4.08 41.67
CA ILE A 136 8.05 -3.43 41.98
C ILE A 136 8.01 -2.01 41.38
N VAL A 137 6.80 -1.51 41.12
CA VAL A 137 6.63 -0.11 40.76
C VAL A 137 6.85 0.78 41.98
N VAL A 138 7.85 1.64 41.88
CA VAL A 138 8.13 2.68 42.87
C VAL A 138 7.77 4.01 42.24
N LEU A 139 6.86 4.77 42.85
CA LEU A 139 6.45 6.09 42.38
C LEU A 139 7.47 7.15 42.76
N ASP A 140 7.70 8.08 41.84
CA ASP A 140 8.54 9.24 42.08
C ASP A 140 7.76 10.36 42.81
N ASP A 141 8.47 11.36 43.33
CA ASP A 141 7.85 12.49 44.02
C ASP A 141 6.91 13.28 43.12
N GLY A 142 7.19 13.30 41.78
CA GLY A 142 6.35 13.91 40.75
C GLY A 142 5.10 13.12 40.35
N ASP A 143 5.01 11.83 40.70
CA ASP A 143 3.79 11.05 40.42
C ASP A 143 2.67 11.46 41.38
N PRO A 144 1.40 11.58 40.90
CA PRO A 144 0.27 11.97 41.74
C PRO A 144 -0.20 10.83 42.66
N GLY A 145 -1.05 11.16 43.60
CA GLY A 145 -1.78 10.22 44.45
C GLY A 145 -1.20 10.08 45.86
N ALA A 146 -2.06 9.74 46.83
CA ALA A 146 -1.73 9.51 48.23
C ALA A 146 -1.99 8.04 48.62
N PRO A 147 -1.39 7.56 49.70
CA PRO A 147 -1.68 6.21 50.22
C PRO A 147 -3.16 5.96 50.39
N GLY A 148 -3.64 4.82 49.90
CA GLY A 148 -5.03 4.37 49.91
C GLY A 148 -5.86 4.72 48.65
N GLN A 149 -5.38 5.64 47.79
CA GLN A 149 -6.07 5.95 46.56
C GLN A 149 -5.94 4.82 45.54
N PRO A 150 -7.04 4.45 44.82
CA PRO A 150 -6.99 3.52 43.70
C PRO A 150 -6.02 4.03 42.63
N ILE A 151 -5.12 3.17 42.16
CA ILE A 151 -4.08 3.55 41.17
C ILE A 151 -4.66 3.99 39.84
N ALA A 152 -5.77 3.36 39.43
CA ALA A 152 -6.46 3.68 38.16
C ALA A 152 -6.82 5.16 38.07
N GLU A 153 -7.38 5.72 39.14
CA GLU A 153 -7.80 7.13 39.22
C GLU A 153 -6.61 8.04 39.54
N ALA A 154 -5.83 7.70 40.56
CA ALA A 154 -4.75 8.55 41.06
C ALA A 154 -3.67 8.81 40.02
N LEU A 155 -3.34 7.83 39.22
CA LEU A 155 -2.30 7.90 38.20
C LEU A 155 -2.85 8.09 36.78
N GLY A 156 -4.19 8.14 36.62
CA GLY A 156 -4.83 8.29 35.31
C GLY A 156 -4.50 7.18 34.34
N LEU A 157 -4.59 5.91 34.79
CA LEU A 157 -4.13 4.74 34.02
C LEU A 157 -5.18 4.20 33.06
N VAL A 158 -6.47 4.56 33.25
CA VAL A 158 -7.55 4.12 32.37
C VAL A 158 -7.56 4.97 31.13
N ASP A 159 -7.31 4.36 30.00
CA ASP A 159 -7.29 5.03 28.70
C ASP A 159 -7.81 4.11 27.60
N ASP A 160 -8.33 4.70 26.54
CA ASP A 160 -8.62 4.03 25.29
C ASP A 160 -7.64 4.54 24.22
N VAL A 161 -6.89 3.64 23.63
CA VAL A 161 -5.96 3.98 22.54
C VAL A 161 -6.64 3.78 21.20
N LEU A 162 -6.73 4.86 20.43
CA LEU A 162 -7.23 4.87 19.07
C LEU A 162 -6.11 4.45 18.11
N GLU A 163 -6.39 3.51 17.23
CA GLU A 163 -5.52 3.17 16.09
C GLU A 163 -6.04 3.90 14.86
N LEU A 164 -5.25 4.89 14.36
CA LEU A 164 -5.63 5.74 13.25
C LEU A 164 -4.84 5.42 11.99
N SER A 165 -5.55 5.33 10.88
CA SER A 165 -4.98 5.33 9.52
C SER A 165 -4.85 6.78 9.05
N VAL A 166 -3.63 7.31 9.07
CA VAL A 166 -3.35 8.68 8.67
C VAL A 166 -2.80 8.71 7.25
N THR A 167 -3.52 9.34 6.35
CA THR A 167 -3.11 9.48 4.95
C THR A 167 -1.86 10.34 4.81
N PRO A 168 -1.02 10.11 3.77
CA PRO A 168 0.24 10.83 3.61
C PRO A 168 0.12 12.35 3.48
N ASN A 169 -1.02 12.87 3.07
CA ASN A 169 -1.30 14.30 2.95
C ASN A 169 -1.65 14.99 4.28
N ARG A 170 -1.90 14.20 5.37
CA ARG A 170 -2.29 14.72 6.68
C ARG A 170 -1.19 14.54 7.75
N PRO A 171 0.04 15.05 7.53
CA PRO A 171 1.12 14.94 8.52
C PRO A 171 0.80 15.62 9.85
N ASP A 172 -0.04 16.63 9.87
CA ASP A 172 -0.55 17.29 11.06
C ASP A 172 -1.21 16.31 12.04
N ALA A 173 -1.92 15.32 11.53
CA ALA A 173 -2.59 14.28 12.32
C ALA A 173 -1.64 13.20 12.88
N LEU A 174 -0.34 13.26 12.63
CA LEU A 174 0.66 12.37 13.23
C LEU A 174 1.09 12.79 14.64
N GLY A 175 0.38 13.74 15.26
CA GLY A 175 0.53 14.18 16.65
C GLY A 175 -0.82 14.50 17.29
N HIS A 176 -0.89 14.39 18.64
CA HIS A 176 -2.14 14.66 19.37
C HIS A 176 -2.67 16.08 19.19
N LEU A 177 -1.79 17.09 19.05
CA LEU A 177 -2.21 18.45 18.78
C LEU A 177 -2.92 18.60 17.43
N GLY A 178 -2.50 17.88 16.40
CA GLY A 178 -3.17 17.89 15.11
C GLY A 178 -4.55 17.23 15.17
N LEU A 179 -4.65 16.07 15.85
CA LEU A 179 -5.95 15.43 16.13
C LEU A 179 -6.88 16.33 16.96
N ALA A 180 -6.32 17.05 17.94
CA ALA A 180 -7.07 17.98 18.75
C ALA A 180 -7.59 19.19 17.93
N ARG A 181 -6.78 19.73 16.98
CA ARG A 181 -7.24 20.77 16.04
C ARG A 181 -8.43 20.28 15.21
N GLU A 182 -8.32 19.06 14.68
CA GLU A 182 -9.37 18.43 13.87
C GLU A 182 -10.68 18.28 14.67
N LEU A 183 -10.59 17.75 15.90
CA LEU A 183 -11.75 17.62 16.80
C LEU A 183 -12.35 18.99 17.16
N SER A 184 -11.51 20.00 17.44
CA SER A 184 -12.01 21.37 17.73
C SER A 184 -12.78 21.94 16.55
N ALA A 185 -12.29 21.73 15.32
CA ALA A 185 -12.95 22.19 14.11
C ALA A 185 -14.30 21.50 13.89
N HIS A 186 -14.39 20.18 14.15
CA HIS A 186 -15.65 19.41 14.09
C HIS A 186 -16.66 19.81 15.17
N LEU A 187 -16.16 20.14 16.34
CA LEU A 187 -16.97 20.59 17.48
C LEU A 187 -17.34 22.09 17.42
N GLU A 188 -16.93 22.76 16.35
CA GLU A 188 -17.14 24.20 16.14
C GLU A 188 -16.62 25.06 17.30
N ARG A 189 -15.52 24.63 17.93
CA ARG A 189 -14.86 25.31 19.04
C ARG A 189 -13.53 25.93 18.57
N PRO A 190 -13.13 27.07 19.15
CA PRO A 190 -11.79 27.59 18.94
C PRO A 190 -10.74 26.60 19.41
N PHE A 191 -9.68 26.41 18.63
CA PHE A 191 -8.55 25.60 19.06
C PHE A 191 -7.72 26.35 20.11
N ALA A 192 -7.97 26.03 21.37
CA ALA A 192 -7.25 26.53 22.53
C ALA A 192 -6.82 25.36 23.40
N PRO A 193 -5.74 24.64 23.02
CA PRO A 193 -5.34 23.42 23.72
C PRO A 193 -4.94 23.75 25.16
N ARG A 194 -5.58 23.05 26.11
CA ARG A 194 -5.19 23.04 27.51
C ARG A 194 -4.18 21.94 27.73
N VAL A 195 -3.07 22.25 28.33
CA VAL A 195 -2.14 21.23 28.73
C VAL A 195 -2.51 20.66 30.08
N PRO A 196 -2.67 19.32 30.18
CA PRO A 196 -3.09 18.67 31.43
C PRO A 196 -2.17 19.01 32.58
N ARG A 197 -2.78 19.33 33.74
CA ARG A 197 -2.04 19.77 34.94
C ARG A 197 -1.23 18.68 35.63
N THR A 198 -1.25 17.39 35.19
CA THR A 198 -0.53 16.30 35.87
C THR A 198 -0.17 15.19 34.86
N PRO A 199 1.05 14.74 34.78
CA PRO A 199 2.35 15.30 35.23
C PRO A 199 2.91 16.41 34.35
N LEU A 200 2.09 17.02 33.54
CA LEU A 200 2.44 18.04 32.56
C LEU A 200 1.90 19.42 32.94
N ARG A 201 2.36 19.96 34.04
CA ARG A 201 2.31 21.42 34.24
C ARG A 201 3.01 22.23 33.13
N LEU A 202 3.49 21.58 32.07
CA LEU A 202 4.60 22.01 31.27
C LEU A 202 4.26 22.81 30.03
N LEU A 203 2.98 22.92 29.63
CA LEU A 203 2.62 23.82 28.55
C LEU A 203 1.59 24.91 28.93
N SER A 204 0.89 24.79 30.09
CA SER A 204 0.03 25.87 30.61
C SER A 204 0.82 26.89 31.44
N GLU A 205 2.00 26.51 31.89
CA GLU A 205 3.02 27.35 32.50
C GLU A 205 4.33 27.21 31.68
N LEU A 206 4.28 27.44 30.38
CA LEU A 206 5.44 28.19 29.84
C LEU A 206 5.46 29.44 30.73
N PRO A 207 6.47 29.65 31.56
CA PRO A 207 6.46 30.81 32.44
C PRO A 207 6.16 32.01 31.55
N GLU A 208 5.08 32.77 31.87
CA GLU A 208 5.13 34.19 31.53
C GLU A 208 6.52 34.56 31.93
N VAL A 209 7.36 34.92 30.98
CA VAL A 209 8.73 35.34 31.23
C VAL A 209 8.61 36.38 32.32
N PRO A 210 9.09 36.11 33.57
CA PRO A 210 8.88 37.07 34.66
C PRO A 210 9.35 38.39 34.18
N PRO A 211 8.62 39.50 34.41
CA PRO A 211 9.09 40.84 34.05
C PRO A 211 10.48 41.02 34.63
N GLY A 212 11.53 41.09 33.77
CA GLY A 212 12.91 41.21 34.16
C GLY A 212 13.79 39.96 34.01
N SER A 213 13.23 38.75 33.71
CA SER A 213 14.04 37.63 33.20
C SER A 213 14.31 37.85 31.72
N ARG A 214 15.58 37.71 31.29
CA ARG A 214 15.93 37.80 29.87
C ARG A 214 15.14 36.72 29.14
N ALA A 215 14.28 37.15 28.22
CA ALA A 215 13.60 36.25 27.30
C ALA A 215 14.67 35.35 26.65
N LEU A 216 14.32 34.07 26.38
CA LEU A 216 15.15 33.19 25.54
C LEU A 216 15.49 33.99 24.26
N GLU A 217 16.68 34.56 24.19
CA GLU A 217 17.08 35.39 23.06
C GLU A 217 17.38 34.46 21.87
N LEU A 218 16.74 34.75 20.76
CA LEU A 218 17.13 34.18 19.48
C LEU A 218 18.42 34.84 19.03
N VAL A 219 19.47 34.06 18.83
CA VAL A 219 20.73 34.58 18.30
C VAL A 219 20.68 34.52 16.78
N PRO A 220 20.73 35.67 16.07
CA PRO A 220 20.78 35.65 14.61
C PRO A 220 22.02 34.94 14.07
N GLU A 221 21.91 34.37 12.88
CA GLU A 221 23.03 33.77 12.14
C GLU A 221 24.20 34.75 12.01
N GLY A 222 25.42 34.34 12.30
CA GLY A 222 26.65 35.13 12.19
C GLY A 222 27.04 35.93 13.43
N THR A 223 26.30 35.80 14.55
CA THR A 223 26.74 36.42 15.82
C THR A 223 28.01 35.73 16.31
N ALA A 224 29.11 36.43 16.45
CA ALA A 224 30.38 35.87 16.94
C ALA A 224 30.20 35.32 18.36
N VAL A 225 30.56 34.04 18.56
CA VAL A 225 30.43 33.32 19.84
C VAL A 225 31.21 33.99 20.99
N GLU A 226 32.21 34.80 20.68
CA GLU A 226 33.08 35.50 21.64
C GLU A 226 32.33 36.51 22.53
N THR A 227 31.14 36.99 22.12
CA THR A 227 30.33 37.96 22.88
C THR A 227 29.29 37.30 23.79
N LEU A 228 29.04 36.03 23.69
CA LEU A 228 28.13 35.30 24.58
C LEU A 228 28.90 34.81 25.80
N SER A 229 28.81 35.57 26.88
CA SER A 229 29.46 35.31 28.15
C SER A 229 29.34 33.82 28.60
N MET A 230 30.48 33.13 28.72
CA MET A 230 30.64 31.77 29.20
C MET A 230 30.33 31.58 30.72
N ASN A 231 29.40 32.33 31.26
CA ASN A 231 28.97 32.24 32.64
C ASN A 231 27.82 31.23 32.83
N GLY A 232 27.98 30.02 32.27
CA GLY A 232 27.04 28.92 32.55
C GLY A 232 27.25 28.29 33.94
N PRO A 233 26.23 27.63 34.49
CA PRO A 233 26.31 26.99 35.81
C PRO A 233 27.32 25.85 35.88
N ALA A 234 27.86 25.37 34.75
CA ALA A 234 28.94 24.37 34.68
C ALA A 234 30.17 24.97 34.00
N ARG A 235 31.30 25.08 34.72
CA ARG A 235 32.58 25.56 34.16
C ARG A 235 33.05 24.66 33.03
N GLY A 236 33.34 25.26 31.84
CA GLY A 236 33.93 24.56 30.71
C GLY A 236 32.88 23.91 29.74
N VAL A 237 31.60 24.00 30.04
CA VAL A 237 30.55 23.52 29.14
C VAL A 237 29.96 24.69 28.33
N PRO A 238 29.90 24.62 26.99
CA PRO A 238 29.33 25.67 26.20
C PRO A 238 27.84 25.86 26.48
N GLN A 239 27.36 27.11 26.54
CA GLN A 239 25.95 27.42 26.64
C GLN A 239 25.26 27.45 25.26
N VAL A 240 26.08 27.64 24.22
CA VAL A 240 25.63 27.80 22.84
C VAL A 240 26.53 26.94 21.97
N VAL A 241 25.91 26.18 21.07
CA VAL A 241 26.59 25.47 19.99
C VAL A 241 26.15 26.12 18.66
N PRO A 242 27.05 26.77 17.94
CA PRO A 242 26.75 27.34 16.62
C PRO A 242 26.24 26.30 15.65
N ILE A 243 25.31 26.71 14.83
CA ILE A 243 24.72 25.84 13.80
C ILE A 243 24.91 26.50 12.44
N ARG A 244 25.54 25.77 11.51
CA ARG A 244 25.77 26.19 10.15
C ARG A 244 25.01 25.33 9.18
N ILE A 245 24.14 25.91 8.36
CA ILE A 245 23.41 25.23 7.31
C ILE A 245 24.12 25.49 5.97
N GLU A 246 24.72 24.43 5.40
CA GLU A 246 25.42 24.49 4.11
C GLU A 246 24.52 24.01 2.94
N ALA A 247 23.36 23.43 3.25
CA ALA A 247 22.38 22.94 2.28
C ALA A 247 20.98 23.57 2.54
N PRO A 248 20.76 24.89 2.32
CA PRO A 248 19.54 25.60 2.70
C PRO A 248 18.27 25.02 2.06
N ALA A 249 18.33 24.61 0.79
CA ALA A 249 17.20 23.99 0.10
C ALA A 249 16.77 22.62 0.69
N ARG A 250 17.64 21.98 1.48
CA ARG A 250 17.37 20.70 2.14
C ARG A 250 17.03 20.84 3.62
N CYS A 251 17.59 21.85 4.28
CA CYS A 251 17.32 22.23 5.64
C CYS A 251 17.13 23.75 5.72
N PRO A 252 15.90 24.26 5.54
CA PRO A 252 15.64 25.70 5.61
C PRO A 252 15.83 26.33 6.98
N ARG A 253 15.62 25.54 8.08
CA ARG A 253 15.69 26.04 9.44
C ARG A 253 16.09 24.95 10.42
N TYR A 254 16.96 25.28 11.35
CA TYR A 254 17.44 24.39 12.41
C TYR A 254 17.61 25.17 13.74
N LEU A 255 17.02 24.61 14.79
CA LEU A 255 17.13 25.17 16.14
C LEU A 255 17.96 24.24 17.03
N GLY A 256 18.86 24.83 17.83
CA GLY A 256 19.65 24.12 18.83
C GLY A 256 19.55 24.78 20.21
N LEU A 257 19.48 23.96 21.25
CA LEU A 257 19.48 24.44 22.63
C LEU A 257 20.28 23.48 23.53
N VAL A 258 21.17 24.01 24.33
CA VAL A 258 21.95 23.25 25.31
C VAL A 258 21.19 23.14 26.64
N VAL A 259 21.06 21.93 27.17
CA VAL A 259 20.62 21.64 28.55
C VAL A 259 21.76 20.99 29.30
N GLN A 260 22.13 21.60 30.42
CA GLN A 260 23.28 21.19 31.24
C GLN A 260 22.83 20.50 32.51
N ARG A 261 23.69 19.65 33.07
CA ARG A 261 23.47 18.94 34.35
C ARG A 261 22.18 18.12 34.40
N CYS A 262 21.92 17.43 33.34
CA CYS A 262 20.82 16.49 33.29
C CYS A 262 21.12 15.36 34.31
N THR A 263 20.27 15.25 35.31
CA THR A 263 20.38 14.10 36.23
C THR A 263 19.89 12.83 35.52
N ARG A 264 20.57 11.76 35.78
CA ARG A 264 20.19 10.45 35.23
C ARG A 264 19.28 9.75 36.21
N GLY A 265 18.38 8.96 35.68
CA GLY A 265 17.42 8.25 36.48
C GLY A 265 16.38 7.59 35.63
N ARG A 266 15.29 7.19 36.22
CA ARG A 266 14.14 6.61 35.53
C ARG A 266 13.11 7.71 35.32
N THR A 267 12.50 7.74 34.17
CA THR A 267 11.37 8.64 33.89
C THR A 267 10.22 8.33 34.85
N ALA A 268 9.50 9.36 35.32
CA ALA A 268 8.33 9.20 36.19
C ALA A 268 7.34 8.18 35.64
N PHE A 269 6.75 7.37 36.53
CA PHE A 269 5.90 6.24 36.13
C PHE A 269 4.75 6.63 35.21
N ALA A 270 4.04 7.69 35.53
CA ALA A 270 2.91 8.14 34.72
C ALA A 270 3.29 8.50 33.27
N MET A 271 4.50 9.06 33.06
CA MET A 271 5.00 9.37 31.71
C MET A 271 5.40 8.09 30.97
N ARG A 272 6.10 7.15 31.65
CA ARG A 272 6.49 5.86 31.06
C ARG A 272 5.28 5.04 30.63
N HIS A 273 4.26 4.98 31.48
CA HIS A 273 3.00 4.29 31.17
C HIS A 273 2.33 4.88 29.92
N ARG A 274 2.21 6.22 29.82
CA ARG A 274 1.63 6.85 28.62
C ARG A 274 2.41 6.60 27.35
N LEU A 275 3.76 6.62 27.41
CA LEU A 275 4.57 6.23 26.26
C LEU A 275 4.32 4.76 25.88
N HIS A 276 4.21 3.89 26.87
CA HIS A 276 3.96 2.47 26.66
C HIS A 276 2.61 2.22 25.96
N VAL A 277 1.53 2.84 26.37
CA VAL A 277 0.21 2.67 25.74
C VAL A 277 0.20 3.17 24.30
N LEU A 278 1.05 4.14 23.95
CA LEU A 278 1.27 4.59 22.57
C LEU A 278 2.18 3.65 21.78
N GLY A 279 2.71 2.58 22.40
CA GLY A 279 3.63 1.63 21.78
C GLY A 279 5.10 2.10 21.78
N LEU A 280 5.44 3.15 22.54
CA LEU A 280 6.78 3.70 22.66
C LEU A 280 7.46 3.11 23.90
N ARG A 281 8.69 2.63 23.71
CA ARG A 281 9.49 2.10 24.82
C ARG A 281 10.17 3.25 25.57
N SER A 282 9.98 3.32 26.88
CA SER A 282 10.77 4.21 27.75
C SER A 282 12.21 3.71 27.83
N ILE A 283 13.16 4.61 27.67
CA ILE A 283 14.62 4.32 27.64
C ILE A 283 15.35 5.16 28.69
N ASP A 284 15.16 6.48 28.65
CA ASP A 284 15.91 7.47 29.40
C ASP A 284 15.10 8.78 29.47
N PRO A 285 15.16 9.57 30.54
CA PRO A 285 14.34 10.78 30.66
C PRO A 285 14.46 11.78 29.51
N VAL A 286 15.65 11.90 28.90
CA VAL A 286 15.84 12.78 27.73
C VAL A 286 15.17 12.19 26.49
N VAL A 287 15.41 10.90 26.23
CA VAL A 287 14.82 10.19 25.08
C VAL A 287 13.29 10.12 25.22
N ASP A 288 12.79 9.87 26.42
CA ASP A 288 11.36 9.83 26.71
C ASP A 288 10.71 11.19 26.49
N ALA A 289 11.41 12.28 26.85
CA ALA A 289 10.96 13.63 26.56
C ALA A 289 10.90 13.90 25.06
N THR A 290 11.88 13.45 24.26
CA THR A 290 11.83 13.60 22.79
C THR A 290 10.68 12.80 22.18
N ASN A 291 10.45 11.55 22.63
CA ASN A 291 9.34 10.72 22.20
C ASN A 291 7.97 11.35 22.56
N TRP A 292 7.86 11.92 23.77
CA TRP A 292 6.67 12.59 24.21
C TRP A 292 6.32 13.80 23.33
N ILE A 293 7.31 14.68 23.09
CA ILE A 293 7.13 15.84 22.23
C ILE A 293 6.75 15.46 20.81
N CYS A 294 7.39 14.42 20.27
CA CYS A 294 7.03 13.88 18.96
C CYS A 294 5.57 13.38 18.92
N ALA A 295 5.15 12.59 19.92
CA ALA A 295 3.77 12.11 20.04
C ALA A 295 2.74 13.23 20.24
N LEU A 296 3.10 14.28 20.95
CA LEU A 296 2.25 15.45 21.18
C LEU A 296 2.11 16.31 19.92
N THR A 297 3.23 16.69 19.31
CA THR A 297 3.28 17.73 18.27
C THR A 297 3.26 17.20 16.84
N GLY A 298 3.65 15.94 16.63
CA GLY A 298 3.93 15.38 15.32
C GLY A 298 5.29 15.80 14.75
N ASN A 299 6.06 16.66 15.44
CA ASN A 299 7.39 17.06 15.02
C ASN A 299 8.43 16.17 15.70
N PRO A 300 9.20 15.35 14.95
CA PRO A 300 10.34 14.65 15.52
C PRO A 300 11.40 15.63 16.00
N VAL A 301 12.00 15.31 17.12
CA VAL A 301 13.06 16.07 17.74
C VAL A 301 14.19 15.12 18.15
N HIS A 302 15.41 15.65 18.32
CA HIS A 302 16.57 14.84 18.69
C HIS A 302 17.37 15.46 19.83
N ALA A 303 18.17 14.62 20.49
CA ALA A 303 19.10 15.05 21.53
C ALA A 303 20.45 14.36 21.31
N PHE A 304 21.49 15.17 21.23
CA PHE A 304 22.88 14.71 21.18
C PHE A 304 23.53 14.78 22.56
N ASP A 305 24.40 13.83 22.87
CA ASP A 305 25.33 13.96 24.00
C ASP A 305 26.38 14.99 23.66
N LEU A 306 26.34 16.12 24.37
CA LEU A 306 27.22 17.27 24.10
C LEU A 306 28.71 16.91 24.28
N ALA A 307 29.03 15.97 25.17
CA ALA A 307 30.39 15.53 25.40
C ALA A 307 30.96 14.67 24.27
N LYS A 308 30.10 14.05 23.48
CA LYS A 308 30.47 13.21 22.33
C LYS A 308 30.61 13.97 21.02
N LEU A 309 30.09 15.22 20.95
CA LEU A 309 30.25 16.05 19.78
C LEU A 309 31.68 16.63 19.72
N ARG A 310 32.29 16.56 18.55
CA ARG A 310 33.67 16.98 18.28
C ARG A 310 33.68 18.34 17.54
N GLY A 311 34.40 19.26 18.08
CA GLY A 311 34.55 20.60 17.49
C GLY A 311 33.54 21.63 17.98
N PRO A 312 33.59 22.86 17.46
CA PRO A 312 32.89 24.01 18.03
C PRO A 312 31.49 24.22 17.49
N GLU A 313 31.08 23.51 16.43
CA GLU A 313 29.83 23.76 15.69
C GLU A 313 29.18 22.48 15.16
N ILE A 314 27.89 22.57 14.90
CA ILE A 314 27.12 21.60 14.10
C ILE A 314 26.98 22.15 12.67
N ARG A 315 27.20 21.26 11.67
CA ARG A 315 27.01 21.56 10.25
C ARG A 315 25.93 20.70 9.67
N VAL A 316 24.96 21.31 9.01
CA VAL A 316 23.94 20.59 8.23
C VAL A 316 24.32 20.70 6.76
N ARG A 317 24.84 19.59 6.20
CA ARG A 317 25.44 19.55 4.87
C ARG A 317 25.04 18.28 4.10
N LEU A 318 25.35 18.25 2.82
CA LEU A 318 25.33 17.01 2.06
C LEU A 318 26.54 16.15 2.45
N ALA A 319 26.36 14.85 2.44
CA ALA A 319 27.47 13.91 2.67
C ALA A 319 28.47 13.93 1.50
N ALA A 320 29.70 13.51 1.76
CA ALA A 320 30.64 13.16 0.69
C ALA A 320 30.27 11.77 0.16
N ASP A 321 30.53 11.52 -1.15
CA ASP A 321 30.27 10.21 -1.72
C ASP A 321 31.15 9.12 -1.08
N GLY A 322 30.52 8.05 -0.60
CA GLY A 322 31.18 7.00 0.14
C GLY A 322 31.50 7.31 1.61
N GLU A 323 31.08 8.46 2.13
CA GLU A 323 31.26 8.84 3.56
C GLU A 323 30.57 7.80 4.47
N ARG A 324 31.27 7.36 5.54
CA ARG A 324 30.78 6.32 6.44
C ARG A 324 29.93 6.90 7.55
N PHE A 325 28.82 6.24 7.85
CA PHE A 325 27.93 6.59 8.95
C PHE A 325 27.53 5.33 9.72
N LEU A 326 27.78 5.32 11.03
CA LEU A 326 27.33 4.27 11.93
C LEU A 326 26.00 4.68 12.57
N ALA A 327 24.93 4.03 12.18
CA ALA A 327 23.58 4.32 12.65
C ALA A 327 23.34 3.81 14.08
N LEU A 328 22.31 4.35 14.76
CA LEU A 328 21.95 4.01 16.12
C LEU A 328 21.62 2.51 16.30
N ASP A 329 21.11 1.84 15.27
CA ASP A 329 20.85 0.39 15.25
C ASP A 329 22.12 -0.45 15.13
N GLY A 330 23.27 0.18 14.94
CA GLY A 330 24.58 -0.46 14.80
C GLY A 330 24.94 -0.87 13.39
N THR A 331 24.14 -0.53 12.38
CA THR A 331 24.47 -0.75 10.97
C THR A 331 25.35 0.35 10.43
N GLU A 332 26.33 -0.01 9.57
CA GLU A 332 27.20 0.95 8.90
C GLU A 332 26.73 1.19 7.47
N HIS A 333 26.59 2.44 7.09
CA HIS A 333 26.12 2.86 5.77
C HIS A 333 27.18 3.65 5.03
N ALA A 334 27.34 3.39 3.74
CA ALA A 334 28.08 4.25 2.82
C ALA A 334 27.10 5.28 2.24
N LEU A 335 27.34 6.55 2.54
CA LEU A 335 26.49 7.64 2.12
C LEU A 335 26.78 8.09 0.69
N THR A 336 25.86 8.81 0.11
CA THR A 336 25.97 9.44 -1.20
C THR A 336 25.90 10.97 -1.09
N ALA A 337 26.35 11.68 -2.11
CA ALA A 337 26.30 13.13 -2.18
C ALA A 337 24.86 13.72 -2.15
N ASP A 338 23.83 12.89 -2.25
CA ASP A 338 22.43 13.30 -2.12
C ASP A 338 21.89 13.17 -0.68
N ASP A 339 22.63 12.55 0.24
CA ASP A 339 22.21 12.35 1.61
C ASP A 339 22.50 13.59 2.45
N LEU A 340 21.47 14.08 3.16
CA LEU A 340 21.63 15.19 4.09
C LEU A 340 22.07 14.65 5.45
N VAL A 341 23.16 15.20 5.98
CA VAL A 341 23.72 14.82 7.27
C VAL A 341 23.78 16.02 8.21
N ILE A 342 23.63 15.71 9.50
CA ILE A 342 24.04 16.56 10.59
C ILE A 342 25.44 16.08 10.96
N ALA A 343 26.42 16.96 10.93
CA ALA A 343 27.82 16.64 11.12
C ALA A 343 28.46 17.51 12.21
N ASP A 344 29.41 16.94 12.92
CA ASP A 344 30.36 17.66 13.74
C ASP A 344 31.68 17.90 12.97
N ALA A 345 32.76 18.30 13.63
CA ALA A 345 34.05 18.53 12.97
C ALA A 345 34.71 17.22 12.46
N ALA A 346 34.30 16.07 12.92
CA ALA A 346 34.90 14.79 12.54
C ALA A 346 34.08 14.02 11.52
N GLY A 347 32.78 14.28 11.37
CA GLY A 347 31.94 13.60 10.39
C GLY A 347 30.46 13.58 10.73
N PRO A 348 29.65 12.76 10.06
CA PRO A 348 28.22 12.66 10.30
C PRO A 348 27.89 12.15 11.70
N VAL A 349 27.05 12.87 12.43
CA VAL A 349 26.50 12.47 13.73
C VAL A 349 25.04 12.04 13.63
N ALA A 350 24.35 12.36 12.52
CA ALA A 350 23.01 11.84 12.20
C ALA A 350 22.73 11.95 10.70
N LEU A 351 21.88 11.06 10.18
CA LEU A 351 21.18 11.25 8.91
C LEU A 351 19.96 12.13 9.17
N ALA A 352 19.99 13.34 8.64
CA ALA A 352 19.02 14.39 8.94
C ALA A 352 17.55 13.94 8.72
N GLY A 353 16.78 13.96 9.79
CA GLY A 353 15.37 13.53 9.78
C GLY A 353 15.12 12.04 9.60
N VAL A 354 16.15 11.20 9.53
CA VAL A 354 16.03 9.76 9.27
C VAL A 354 16.48 8.95 10.49
N MET A 355 17.77 9.07 10.90
CA MET A 355 18.35 8.20 11.92
C MET A 355 19.51 8.88 12.64
N GLY A 356 19.51 8.81 13.97
CA GLY A 356 20.64 9.27 14.78
C GLY A 356 21.87 8.38 14.66
N GLY A 357 23.04 8.96 14.95
CA GLY A 357 24.29 8.23 14.99
C GLY A 357 24.52 7.52 16.35
N LYS A 358 25.14 6.36 16.31
CA LYS A 358 25.42 5.55 17.52
C LYS A 358 26.40 6.25 18.46
N GLU A 359 27.40 6.93 17.91
CA GLU A 359 28.46 7.54 18.68
C GLU A 359 28.07 8.86 19.36
N SER A 360 27.06 9.56 18.81
CA SER A 360 26.59 10.86 19.31
C SER A 360 25.36 10.78 20.21
N GLY A 361 24.76 9.58 20.33
CA GLY A 361 23.50 9.37 21.05
C GLY A 361 23.65 9.53 22.57
N VAL A 362 22.55 9.94 23.21
CA VAL A 362 22.41 10.02 24.67
C VAL A 362 22.60 8.62 25.28
N GLY A 363 23.34 8.55 26.37
CA GLY A 363 23.65 7.30 27.09
C GLY A 363 23.66 7.50 28.61
N PRO A 364 23.93 6.42 29.37
CA PRO A 364 23.87 6.48 30.83
C PRO A 364 24.79 7.52 31.48
N GLU A 365 25.87 7.90 30.83
CA GLU A 365 26.88 8.85 31.34
C GLU A 365 26.65 10.29 30.83
N THR A 366 25.58 10.52 30.03
CA THR A 366 25.32 11.84 29.48
C THR A 366 24.86 12.83 30.55
N GLU A 367 25.59 13.93 30.76
CA GLU A 367 25.24 14.99 31.70
C GLU A 367 24.77 16.25 31.01
N HIS A 368 25.15 16.45 29.75
CA HIS A 368 24.86 17.65 28.98
C HIS A 368 24.32 17.25 27.59
N VAL A 369 23.27 17.86 27.15
CA VAL A 369 22.64 17.55 25.85
C VAL A 369 22.51 18.78 24.97
N LEU A 370 22.68 18.57 23.65
CA LEU A 370 22.24 19.51 22.63
C LEU A 370 20.90 19.01 22.09
N LEU A 371 19.85 19.77 22.31
CA LEU A 371 18.52 19.52 21.75
C LEU A 371 18.44 20.05 20.33
N GLU A 372 17.79 19.30 19.44
CA GLU A 372 17.56 19.62 18.03
C GLU A 372 16.07 19.70 17.74
N VAL A 373 15.66 20.77 17.04
CA VAL A 373 14.36 20.89 16.38
C VAL A 373 14.58 21.52 15.01
N ALA A 374 14.28 20.77 13.93
CA ALA A 374 14.58 21.23 12.58
C ALA A 374 13.42 21.01 11.60
N TYR A 375 13.51 21.66 10.46
CA TYR A 375 12.70 21.38 9.29
C TYR A 375 13.60 20.88 8.16
N PHE A 376 13.31 19.68 7.68
CA PHE A 376 14.02 19.07 6.56
C PHE A 376 13.09 18.94 5.37
N ASP A 377 13.63 19.09 4.15
CA ASP A 377 12.86 18.87 2.92
C ASP A 377 12.32 17.44 2.85
N PRO A 378 10.98 17.26 2.77
CA PRO A 378 10.36 15.93 2.81
C PRO A 378 10.85 14.98 1.73
N ARG A 379 11.16 15.49 0.54
CA ARG A 379 11.65 14.69 -0.60
C ARG A 379 13.05 14.15 -0.33
N THR A 380 13.90 14.95 0.29
CA THR A 380 15.25 14.55 0.69
C THR A 380 15.20 13.44 1.72
N VAL A 381 14.43 13.62 2.80
CA VAL A 381 14.25 12.58 3.83
C VAL A 381 13.73 11.27 3.24
N ARG A 382 12.71 11.35 2.39
CA ARG A 382 12.13 10.15 1.74
C ARG A 382 13.13 9.41 0.85
N ARG A 383 13.96 10.14 0.08
CA ARG A 383 14.98 9.53 -0.78
C ARG A 383 16.08 8.85 0.02
N THR A 384 16.59 9.52 1.06
CA THR A 384 17.61 8.98 1.96
C THR A 384 17.08 7.75 2.71
N ALA A 385 15.89 7.83 3.31
CA ALA A 385 15.28 6.72 4.03
C ALA A 385 15.10 5.48 3.12
N ARG A 386 14.61 5.66 1.90
CA ARG A 386 14.45 4.56 0.94
C ARG A 386 15.77 3.98 0.46
N ARG A 387 16.78 4.82 0.20
CA ARG A 387 18.11 4.40 -0.26
C ARG A 387 18.77 3.48 0.74
N HIS A 388 18.66 3.81 2.01
CA HIS A 388 19.30 3.07 3.10
C HIS A 388 18.36 2.06 3.79
N GLY A 389 17.12 1.90 3.33
CA GLY A 389 16.15 0.93 3.86
C GLY A 389 15.58 1.28 5.23
N PHE A 390 15.62 2.55 5.65
CA PHE A 390 15.10 3.00 6.93
C PHE A 390 13.58 3.25 6.90
N HIS A 391 12.91 2.78 7.95
CA HIS A 391 11.52 3.09 8.28
C HIS A 391 11.43 3.46 9.76
N THR A 392 11.73 4.71 10.07
CA THR A 392 11.69 5.22 11.45
C THR A 392 10.50 6.13 11.67
N ASP A 393 10.10 6.30 12.93
CA ASP A 393 9.07 7.28 13.32
C ASP A 393 9.44 8.71 12.89
N SER A 394 10.72 9.03 12.86
CA SER A 394 11.26 10.30 12.38
C SER A 394 11.09 10.44 10.88
N SER A 395 11.61 9.49 10.09
CA SER A 395 11.51 9.52 8.62
C SER A 395 10.06 9.53 8.15
N HIS A 396 9.17 8.76 8.81
CA HIS A 396 7.75 8.69 8.52
C HIS A 396 7.04 10.05 8.63
N ARG A 397 7.44 10.89 9.60
CA ARG A 397 6.88 12.24 9.80
C ARG A 397 7.52 13.27 8.88
N PHE A 398 8.85 13.31 8.83
CA PHE A 398 9.57 14.27 8.00
C PHE A 398 9.30 14.09 6.50
N GLU A 399 9.20 12.85 6.01
CA GLU A 399 8.91 12.60 4.58
C GLU A 399 7.52 13.07 4.12
N ARG A 400 6.60 13.31 5.08
CA ARG A 400 5.26 13.86 4.83
C ARG A 400 5.20 15.37 5.04
N GLY A 401 6.19 15.91 5.75
CA GLY A 401 6.26 17.30 6.16
C GLY A 401 5.79 17.51 7.59
N VAL A 402 6.51 18.32 8.32
CA VAL A 402 6.19 18.75 9.69
C VAL A 402 5.76 20.21 9.71
N ASP A 403 5.19 20.67 10.84
CA ASP A 403 4.80 22.06 10.99
C ASP A 403 6.03 22.98 11.07
N ARG A 404 6.35 23.61 9.93
CA ARG A 404 7.50 24.50 9.79
C ARG A 404 7.39 25.78 10.62
N SER A 405 6.19 26.17 11.04
CA SER A 405 5.95 27.37 11.85
C SER A 405 6.08 27.10 13.35
N ALA A 406 5.93 25.84 13.78
CA ALA A 406 5.89 25.48 15.19
C ALA A 406 7.27 25.24 15.83
N LEU A 407 8.38 25.25 15.07
CA LEU A 407 9.69 24.86 15.58
C LEU A 407 10.11 25.58 16.87
N PRO A 408 9.94 26.92 17.02
CA PRO A 408 10.28 27.63 18.27
C PRO A 408 9.42 27.18 19.46
N LEU A 409 8.12 26.91 19.22
CA LEU A 409 7.22 26.41 20.26
C LEU A 409 7.60 24.97 20.68
N VAL A 410 7.92 24.11 19.71
CA VAL A 410 8.39 22.74 19.95
C VAL A 410 9.69 22.74 20.76
N MET A 411 10.65 23.61 20.42
CA MET A 411 11.93 23.73 21.17
C MET A 411 11.69 24.17 22.62
N ARG A 412 10.81 25.13 22.84
CA ARG A 412 10.47 25.59 24.21
C ARG A 412 9.81 24.47 25.02
N ALA A 413 8.85 23.75 24.43
CA ALA A 413 8.20 22.62 25.06
C ALA A 413 9.19 21.50 25.41
N LEU A 414 10.07 21.15 24.46
CA LEU A 414 11.11 20.15 24.65
C LEU A 414 12.07 20.52 25.75
N SER A 415 12.61 21.76 25.73
CA SER A 415 13.56 22.22 26.75
C SER A 415 12.95 22.25 28.15
N SER A 416 11.71 22.67 28.26
CA SER A 416 10.96 22.68 29.53
C SER A 416 10.75 21.26 30.04
N LEU A 417 10.34 20.32 29.19
CA LEU A 417 10.15 18.93 29.55
C LEU A 417 11.44 18.27 29.96
N VAL A 418 12.53 18.41 29.17
CA VAL A 418 13.83 17.86 29.50
C VAL A 418 14.35 18.42 30.83
N SER A 419 14.24 19.74 31.04
CA SER A 419 14.67 20.36 32.30
C SER A 419 13.89 19.86 33.50
N SER A 420 12.57 19.65 33.37
CA SER A 420 11.75 19.14 34.48
C SER A 420 11.97 17.65 34.78
N THR A 421 12.15 16.84 33.72
CA THR A 421 12.35 15.38 33.91
C THR A 421 13.76 15.02 34.37
N THR A 422 14.76 15.86 34.03
CA THR A 422 16.17 15.63 34.35
C THR A 422 16.74 16.56 35.41
N LEU A 423 15.96 17.53 35.87
CA LEU A 423 16.42 18.64 36.71
C LEU A 423 17.57 19.43 36.06
N GLY A 424 17.69 19.33 34.73
CA GLY A 424 18.71 20.00 33.92
C GLY A 424 18.45 21.50 33.79
N VAL A 425 19.49 22.24 33.57
CA VAL A 425 19.43 23.69 33.38
C VAL A 425 19.54 24.03 31.91
N ALA A 426 18.44 24.50 31.32
CA ALA A 426 18.42 24.94 29.93
C ALA A 426 19.23 26.24 29.79
N SER A 427 19.96 26.36 28.68
CA SER A 427 20.59 27.62 28.28
C SER A 427 19.53 28.71 28.09
N PRO A 428 19.81 29.97 28.45
CA PRO A 428 18.90 31.07 28.19
C PRO A 428 18.74 31.41 26.69
N THR A 429 19.58 30.83 25.84
CA THR A 429 19.69 31.16 24.42
C THR A 429 19.35 29.95 23.53
N ILE A 430 18.39 30.11 22.63
CA ILE A 430 18.12 29.20 21.53
C ILE A 430 18.89 29.68 20.29
N VAL A 431 19.72 28.83 19.73
CA VAL A 431 20.29 29.09 18.39
C VAL A 431 19.24 28.78 17.36
N ASP A 432 18.84 29.75 16.56
CA ASP A 432 17.83 29.63 15.50
C ASP A 432 18.44 30.05 14.18
N THR A 433 18.88 29.12 13.38
CA THR A 433 19.47 29.34 12.07
C THR A 433 18.44 29.16 10.98
N THR A 434 18.08 30.26 10.31
CA THR A 434 17.17 30.24 9.15
C THR A 434 17.98 30.55 7.89
N ALA A 435 18.16 29.53 7.05
CA ALA A 435 18.95 29.60 5.82
C ALA A 435 18.10 29.82 4.55
N ASP A 436 16.79 29.54 4.61
CA ASP A 436 15.84 29.78 3.53
C ASP A 436 14.48 30.22 4.12
N ALA A 437 14.31 31.52 4.23
CA ALA A 437 13.08 32.14 4.76
C ALA A 437 11.89 31.99 3.80
N ASP A 438 12.14 31.95 2.49
CA ASP A 438 11.08 31.82 1.49
C ASP A 438 10.44 30.43 1.53
N ALA A 439 11.24 29.38 1.77
CA ALA A 439 10.72 28.02 1.98
C ALA A 439 9.81 27.90 3.21
N LEU A 440 9.97 28.80 4.18
CA LEU A 440 9.19 28.84 5.42
C LEU A 440 8.01 29.83 5.35
N ALA A 441 7.94 30.65 4.32
CA ALA A 441 6.90 31.65 4.17
C ALA A 441 5.50 31.02 4.13
N PRO A 442 4.49 31.65 4.75
CA PRO A 442 3.11 31.20 4.66
C PRO A 442 2.65 31.15 3.20
N ARG A 443 2.06 30.05 2.80
CA ARG A 443 1.47 29.92 1.47
C ARG A 443 0.12 30.62 1.43
N THR A 444 -0.17 31.30 0.32
CA THR A 444 -1.47 31.93 0.08
C THR A 444 -2.13 31.33 -1.15
N ILE A 445 -3.43 31.02 -1.05
CA ILE A 445 -4.25 30.46 -2.12
C ILE A 445 -5.43 31.37 -2.37
N THR A 446 -5.70 31.72 -3.63
CA THR A 446 -6.91 32.45 -4.00
C THR A 446 -8.08 31.47 -4.16
N LEU A 447 -9.18 31.70 -3.47
CA LEU A 447 -10.39 30.90 -3.53
C LEU A 447 -11.60 31.78 -3.86
N ASP A 448 -12.35 31.42 -4.88
CA ASP A 448 -13.69 31.96 -5.12
C ASP A 448 -14.72 31.02 -4.43
N PRO A 449 -15.49 31.52 -3.44
CA PRO A 449 -16.51 30.72 -2.77
C PRO A 449 -17.57 30.13 -3.72
N ALA A 450 -17.84 30.75 -4.85
CA ALA A 450 -18.78 30.22 -5.84
C ALA A 450 -18.29 28.89 -6.46
N VAL A 451 -16.96 28.74 -6.60
CA VAL A 451 -16.36 27.48 -7.11
C VAL A 451 -16.58 26.34 -6.13
N VAL A 452 -16.63 26.62 -4.83
CA VAL A 452 -16.89 25.60 -3.79
C VAL A 452 -18.25 24.94 -4.01
N SER A 453 -19.30 25.75 -4.16
CA SER A 453 -20.65 25.24 -4.45
C SER A 453 -20.73 24.49 -5.80
N GLN A 454 -20.05 25.00 -6.81
CA GLN A 454 -20.03 24.37 -8.14
C GLN A 454 -19.35 22.99 -8.13
N VAL A 455 -18.21 22.88 -7.46
CA VAL A 455 -17.44 21.63 -7.42
C VAL A 455 -18.12 20.58 -6.55
N ILE A 456 -18.65 20.99 -5.39
CA ILE A 456 -19.35 20.08 -4.46
C ILE A 456 -20.73 19.69 -5.01
N GLY A 457 -21.33 20.51 -5.86
CA GLY A 457 -22.65 20.26 -6.46
C GLY A 457 -23.80 20.52 -5.47
N SER A 458 -23.56 21.28 -4.40
CA SER A 458 -24.53 21.69 -3.39
C SER A 458 -24.27 23.15 -3.04
N GLU A 459 -25.34 23.92 -2.80
CA GLU A 459 -25.19 25.32 -2.37
C GLU A 459 -24.53 25.40 -1.01
N ILE A 460 -23.46 26.15 -0.93
CA ILE A 460 -22.67 26.43 0.29
C ILE A 460 -22.48 27.93 0.38
N ALA A 461 -22.95 28.53 1.45
CA ALA A 461 -22.83 29.96 1.68
C ALA A 461 -21.36 30.39 1.79
N ALA A 462 -21.04 31.56 1.31
CA ALA A 462 -19.67 32.09 1.41
C ALA A 462 -19.21 32.20 2.87
N ASP A 463 -20.12 32.59 3.78
CA ASP A 463 -19.84 32.69 5.22
C ASP A 463 -19.58 31.33 5.85
N GLU A 464 -20.30 30.27 5.42
CA GLU A 464 -20.02 28.89 5.87
C GLU A 464 -18.63 28.43 5.41
N THR A 465 -18.28 28.70 4.16
CA THR A 465 -16.92 28.42 3.61
C THR A 465 -15.84 29.10 4.45
N GLN A 466 -16.03 30.40 4.75
CA GLN A 466 -15.08 31.17 5.54
C GLN A 466 -14.97 30.65 6.99
N ALA A 467 -16.11 30.34 7.62
CA ALA A 467 -16.13 29.83 8.98
C ALA A 467 -15.42 28.47 9.10
N ILE A 468 -15.60 27.59 8.12
CA ILE A 468 -14.93 26.28 8.08
C ILE A 468 -13.42 26.48 7.93
N LEU A 469 -12.97 27.26 6.96
CA LEU A 469 -11.53 27.48 6.73
C LEU A 469 -10.85 28.17 7.92
N ALA A 470 -11.53 29.13 8.55
CA ALA A 470 -11.03 29.79 9.78
C ALA A 470 -10.87 28.80 10.95
N ARG A 471 -11.83 27.88 11.14
CA ARG A 471 -11.74 26.81 12.17
C ARG A 471 -10.56 25.88 11.94
N LEU A 472 -10.17 25.66 10.68
CA LEU A 472 -8.99 24.87 10.30
C LEU A 472 -7.66 25.65 10.44
N GLY A 473 -7.71 26.89 10.91
CA GLY A 473 -6.53 27.73 11.16
C GLY A 473 -6.07 28.53 9.94
N CYS A 474 -6.86 28.59 8.87
CA CYS A 474 -6.56 29.46 7.74
C CYS A 474 -6.83 30.94 8.10
N THR A 475 -5.98 31.83 7.61
CA THR A 475 -6.24 33.30 7.65
C THR A 475 -6.95 33.72 6.36
N LEU A 476 -7.95 34.57 6.48
CA LEU A 476 -8.79 34.96 5.36
C LEU A 476 -8.78 36.45 5.15
N ALA A 477 -8.58 36.89 3.92
CA ALA A 477 -8.68 38.29 3.52
C ALA A 477 -9.44 38.44 2.20
N PRO A 478 -10.37 39.40 2.06
CA PRO A 478 -11.08 39.61 0.81
C PRO A 478 -10.14 40.18 -0.28
N ILE A 479 -10.35 39.76 -1.54
CA ILE A 479 -9.62 40.27 -2.70
C ILE A 479 -10.55 41.15 -3.53
N GLY A 480 -10.38 42.43 -3.50
CA GLY A 480 -11.18 43.39 -4.27
C GLY A 480 -12.68 43.31 -3.98
N ALA A 481 -13.52 43.65 -4.97
CA ALA A 481 -14.98 43.62 -4.89
C ALA A 481 -15.59 42.30 -5.43
N SER A 482 -14.79 41.33 -5.88
CA SER A 482 -15.26 40.09 -6.55
C SER A 482 -15.79 39.03 -5.60
N GLY A 483 -15.64 39.18 -4.28
CA GLY A 483 -15.96 38.15 -3.30
C GLY A 483 -14.92 37.04 -3.18
N ALA A 484 -13.85 37.08 -3.98
CA ALA A 484 -12.75 36.11 -3.87
C ALA A 484 -11.97 36.35 -2.56
N LEU A 485 -11.40 35.24 -2.04
CA LEU A 485 -10.66 35.20 -0.78
C LEU A 485 -9.18 34.91 -1.02
N SER A 486 -8.32 35.64 -0.34
CA SER A 486 -6.92 35.29 -0.12
C SER A 486 -6.87 34.41 1.13
N VAL A 487 -6.55 33.12 0.97
CA VAL A 487 -6.51 32.14 2.05
C VAL A 487 -5.07 31.85 2.42
N GLY A 488 -4.64 32.33 3.60
CA GLY A 488 -3.33 32.00 4.15
C GLY A 488 -3.36 30.61 4.81
N VAL A 489 -2.51 29.71 4.31
CA VAL A 489 -2.45 28.32 4.75
C VAL A 489 -1.58 28.20 6.00
N PRO A 490 -2.04 27.53 7.07
CA PRO A 490 -1.25 27.31 8.28
C PRO A 490 -0.07 26.35 8.02
N GLY A 491 1.04 26.55 8.75
CA GLY A 491 2.29 25.80 8.55
C GLY A 491 2.17 24.28 8.72
N HIS A 492 1.21 23.83 9.51
CA HIS A 492 0.93 22.39 9.74
C HIS A 492 0.16 21.72 8.60
N ARG A 493 -0.32 22.47 7.58
CA ARG A 493 -1.06 21.92 6.42
C ARG A 493 -0.25 22.09 5.14
N PRO A 494 0.85 21.33 4.97
CA PRO A 494 1.69 21.40 3.76
C PRO A 494 0.99 20.88 2.50
N ASP A 495 -0.09 20.12 2.65
CA ASP A 495 -0.93 19.53 1.60
C ASP A 495 -1.79 20.55 0.87
N LEU A 496 -2.19 21.64 1.53
CA LEU A 496 -3.02 22.66 0.92
C LEU A 496 -2.18 23.54 -0.03
N VAL A 497 -2.29 23.29 -1.32
CA VAL A 497 -1.48 23.93 -2.36
C VAL A 497 -2.30 24.56 -3.49
N ARG A 498 -3.55 24.11 -3.67
CA ARG A 498 -4.44 24.52 -4.77
C ARG A 498 -5.83 24.87 -4.24
N PRO A 499 -6.62 25.67 -4.98
CA PRO A 499 -8.01 25.98 -4.60
C PRO A 499 -8.87 24.73 -4.34
N ILE A 500 -8.68 23.66 -5.12
CA ILE A 500 -9.43 22.41 -4.95
C ILE A 500 -9.15 21.73 -3.61
N ASP A 501 -7.94 21.89 -3.06
CA ASP A 501 -7.59 21.33 -1.75
C ASP A 501 -8.39 22.04 -0.64
N LEU A 502 -8.68 23.35 -0.80
CA LEU A 502 -9.56 24.10 0.12
C LEU A 502 -11.04 23.69 -0.05
N VAL A 503 -11.46 23.37 -1.26
CA VAL A 503 -12.82 22.84 -1.53
C VAL A 503 -13.02 21.49 -0.83
N GLU A 504 -12.02 20.62 -0.86
CA GLU A 504 -12.02 19.34 -0.12
C GLU A 504 -12.20 19.58 1.39
N GLU A 505 -11.46 20.54 1.95
CA GLU A 505 -11.57 20.88 3.36
C GLU A 505 -13.00 21.32 3.75
N VAL A 506 -13.61 22.14 2.92
CA VAL A 506 -15.00 22.56 3.14
C VAL A 506 -15.97 21.37 3.05
N ALA A 507 -15.79 20.50 2.05
CA ALA A 507 -16.66 19.33 1.85
C ALA A 507 -16.58 18.36 3.02
N ARG A 508 -15.37 17.98 3.47
CA ARG A 508 -15.17 17.02 4.56
C ARG A 508 -15.64 17.56 5.93
N MET A 509 -15.41 18.85 6.21
CA MET A 509 -15.84 19.48 7.46
C MET A 509 -17.35 19.68 7.52
N ARG A 510 -17.98 20.05 6.41
CA ARG A 510 -19.44 20.09 6.30
C ARG A 510 -20.03 18.71 6.51
N GLY A 511 -19.38 17.67 6.01
CA GLY A 511 -19.75 16.26 6.06
C GLY A 511 -20.45 15.79 4.78
N TYR A 512 -19.92 14.72 4.22
CA TYR A 512 -20.46 14.09 3.00
C TYR A 512 -21.88 13.53 3.17
N ASP A 513 -22.27 13.20 4.39
CA ASP A 513 -23.62 12.77 4.76
C ASP A 513 -24.69 13.84 4.56
N ARG A 514 -24.32 15.11 4.48
CA ARG A 514 -25.21 16.24 4.17
C ARG A 514 -25.38 16.52 2.69
N LEU A 515 -24.63 15.81 1.83
CA LEU A 515 -24.76 15.98 0.39
C LEU A 515 -25.90 15.12 -0.15
N GLU A 516 -26.78 15.73 -0.96
CA GLU A 516 -27.88 15.02 -1.57
C GLU A 516 -27.37 14.00 -2.61
N SER A 517 -27.83 12.75 -2.47
CA SER A 517 -27.66 11.76 -3.54
C SER A 517 -28.51 12.14 -4.76
N ARG A 518 -27.88 12.47 -5.87
CA ARG A 518 -28.56 12.77 -7.13
C ARG A 518 -28.23 11.74 -8.17
N LEU A 519 -29.22 11.28 -8.91
CA LEU A 519 -28.99 10.48 -10.10
C LEU A 519 -28.35 11.36 -11.18
N LEU A 520 -27.33 10.83 -11.80
CA LEU A 520 -26.74 11.50 -12.96
C LEU A 520 -27.78 11.65 -14.05
N HIS A 521 -27.98 12.88 -14.55
CA HIS A 521 -28.71 13.09 -15.79
C HIS A 521 -27.88 12.52 -16.95
N VAL A 522 -28.20 11.27 -17.31
CA VAL A 522 -27.63 10.66 -18.51
C VAL A 522 -28.52 11.08 -19.66
N SER A 523 -28.02 11.89 -20.60
CA SER A 523 -28.73 12.08 -21.84
C SER A 523 -28.88 10.73 -22.53
N SER A 524 -30.12 10.37 -22.89
CA SER A 524 -30.40 9.11 -23.57
C SER A 524 -29.97 9.10 -25.06
N GLU A 525 -29.22 10.10 -25.48
CA GLU A 525 -28.50 10.02 -26.73
C GLU A 525 -27.58 8.82 -26.67
N GLY A 526 -28.06 7.74 -27.27
CA GLY A 526 -27.37 6.46 -27.26
C GLY A 526 -25.94 6.60 -27.76
N ARG A 527 -24.99 6.71 -26.86
CA ARG A 527 -23.58 6.52 -27.21
C ARG A 527 -23.50 5.18 -27.92
N ARG A 528 -23.21 5.19 -29.21
CA ARG A 528 -22.85 3.95 -29.90
C ARG A 528 -21.79 3.24 -29.08
N PRO A 529 -21.97 1.95 -28.76
CA PRO A 529 -20.95 1.19 -28.04
C PRO A 529 -19.61 1.39 -28.74
N ARG A 530 -18.55 1.64 -28.00
CA ARG A 530 -17.21 1.68 -28.60
C ARG A 530 -17.01 0.37 -29.37
N PRO A 531 -16.62 0.40 -30.65
CA PRO A 531 -16.61 -0.80 -31.49
C PRO A 531 -15.75 -1.91 -30.90
N ARG A 532 -14.55 -1.61 -30.45
CA ARG A 532 -13.60 -2.61 -29.93
C ARG A 532 -14.10 -3.43 -28.71
N PRO A 533 -14.62 -2.85 -27.60
CA PRO A 533 -15.19 -3.64 -26.51
C PRO A 533 -16.40 -4.50 -26.93
N ALA A 534 -17.19 -4.02 -27.89
CA ALA A 534 -18.31 -4.80 -28.42
C ALA A 534 -17.82 -6.02 -29.20
N LEU A 535 -16.76 -5.88 -29.99
CA LEU A 535 -16.16 -6.97 -30.76
C LEU A 535 -15.47 -8.00 -29.88
N VAL A 536 -14.74 -7.55 -28.84
CA VAL A 536 -14.17 -8.48 -27.85
C VAL A 536 -15.28 -9.29 -27.16
N ARG A 537 -16.40 -8.66 -26.86
CA ARG A 537 -17.58 -9.33 -26.30
C ARG A 537 -18.19 -10.32 -27.28
N ALA A 538 -18.27 -9.96 -28.56
CA ALA A 538 -18.73 -10.84 -29.62
C ALA A 538 -17.82 -12.08 -29.79
N LEU A 539 -16.50 -11.89 -29.73
CA LEU A 539 -15.51 -12.98 -29.74
C LEU A 539 -15.70 -13.95 -28.57
N ARG A 540 -15.88 -13.42 -27.35
CA ARG A 540 -16.21 -14.23 -26.17
C ARG A 540 -17.52 -15.00 -26.32
N GLY A 541 -18.56 -14.30 -26.78
CA GLY A 541 -19.87 -14.89 -27.07
C GLY A 541 -19.79 -16.02 -28.10
N ALA A 542 -19.01 -15.83 -29.18
CA ALA A 542 -18.79 -16.84 -30.21
C ALA A 542 -18.09 -18.08 -29.63
N ALA A 543 -17.04 -17.90 -28.81
CA ALA A 543 -16.35 -19.00 -28.14
C ALA A 543 -17.25 -19.76 -27.16
N THR A 544 -18.02 -19.04 -26.34
CA THR A 544 -19.01 -19.65 -25.43
C THR A 544 -20.09 -20.43 -26.20
N SER A 545 -20.59 -19.87 -27.30
CA SER A 545 -21.57 -20.55 -28.17
C SER A 545 -21.00 -21.81 -28.85
N ALA A 546 -19.68 -21.87 -29.04
CA ALA A 546 -18.98 -23.07 -29.52
C ALA A 546 -18.72 -24.11 -28.40
N GLY A 547 -19.27 -23.92 -27.20
CA GLY A 547 -19.19 -24.84 -26.08
C GLY A 547 -17.96 -24.71 -25.19
N LEU A 548 -17.27 -23.56 -25.24
CA LEU A 548 -16.09 -23.29 -24.43
C LEU A 548 -16.44 -22.49 -23.17
N TRP A 549 -15.65 -22.68 -22.09
CA TRP A 549 -15.68 -21.90 -20.87
C TRP A 549 -14.56 -20.87 -20.86
N GLU A 550 -14.86 -19.62 -20.49
CA GLU A 550 -13.84 -18.61 -20.37
C GLU A 550 -12.98 -18.85 -19.13
N ALA A 551 -11.67 -18.90 -19.33
CA ALA A 551 -10.69 -18.87 -18.25
C ALA A 551 -10.12 -17.46 -18.10
N LEU A 552 -9.83 -17.07 -16.87
CA LEU A 552 -9.11 -15.87 -16.54
C LEU A 552 -7.84 -16.26 -15.77
N SER A 553 -6.71 -16.15 -16.41
CA SER A 553 -5.43 -16.44 -15.80
C SER A 553 -4.66 -15.17 -15.46
N HIS A 554 -3.73 -15.27 -14.51
CA HIS A 554 -2.92 -14.13 -14.10
C HIS A 554 -1.99 -13.67 -15.22
N ALA A 555 -1.86 -12.36 -15.37
CA ALA A 555 -0.88 -11.75 -16.30
C ALA A 555 0.57 -11.95 -15.81
N LEU A 556 0.75 -12.04 -14.50
CA LEU A 556 2.04 -12.33 -13.87
C LEU A 556 2.19 -13.86 -13.70
N VAL A 557 3.28 -14.38 -14.22
CA VAL A 557 3.60 -15.82 -14.25
C VAL A 557 5.04 -16.05 -13.82
N THR A 558 5.46 -17.33 -13.73
CA THR A 558 6.87 -17.64 -13.55
C THR A 558 7.59 -17.70 -14.90
N ALA A 559 8.86 -17.33 -14.96
CA ALA A 559 9.69 -17.59 -16.15
C ALA A 559 9.74 -19.09 -16.50
N LYS A 560 9.73 -19.95 -15.47
CA LYS A 560 9.71 -21.40 -15.61
C LYS A 560 8.46 -21.94 -16.31
N ASP A 561 7.27 -21.33 -16.08
CA ASP A 561 6.06 -21.78 -16.76
C ASP A 561 6.06 -21.43 -18.25
N LEU A 562 6.66 -20.30 -18.63
CA LEU A 562 6.89 -19.95 -20.04
C LEU A 562 7.86 -20.95 -20.72
N GLU A 563 8.94 -21.28 -20.04
CA GLU A 563 9.92 -22.25 -20.50
C GLU A 563 9.30 -23.66 -20.65
N ARG A 564 8.58 -24.13 -19.64
CA ARG A 564 7.87 -25.42 -19.67
C ARG A 564 6.85 -25.50 -20.81
N ALA A 565 6.16 -24.38 -21.07
CA ALA A 565 5.20 -24.29 -22.18
C ALA A 565 5.92 -24.14 -23.54
N LYS A 566 7.23 -24.00 -23.60
CA LYS A 566 8.03 -23.74 -24.80
C LYS A 566 7.50 -22.54 -25.63
N VAL A 567 6.90 -21.56 -24.95
CA VAL A 567 6.47 -20.28 -25.55
C VAL A 567 7.60 -19.23 -25.45
N PRO A 568 7.48 -18.08 -26.12
CA PRO A 568 8.51 -17.02 -26.02
C PRO A 568 8.83 -16.66 -24.58
N ALA A 569 10.10 -16.48 -24.26
CA ALA A 569 10.54 -16.07 -22.93
C ALA A 569 9.94 -14.72 -22.53
N ALA A 570 9.90 -14.46 -21.23
CA ALA A 570 9.45 -13.17 -20.74
C ALA A 570 10.37 -12.04 -21.19
N GLU A 571 9.78 -10.98 -21.70
CA GLU A 571 10.48 -9.76 -22.08
C GLU A 571 10.42 -8.70 -20.97
N VAL A 572 9.42 -8.78 -20.08
CA VAL A 572 9.16 -7.81 -19.02
C VAL A 572 9.12 -8.49 -17.67
N SER A 573 9.99 -8.03 -16.75
CA SER A 573 10.10 -8.53 -15.38
C SER A 573 9.80 -7.43 -14.37
N LEU A 574 9.21 -7.80 -13.21
CA LEU A 574 9.04 -6.88 -12.09
C LEU A 574 10.37 -6.71 -11.35
N VAL A 575 10.65 -5.49 -10.91
CA VAL A 575 11.86 -5.17 -10.11
C VAL A 575 11.74 -5.76 -8.70
N ASN A 576 10.53 -5.74 -8.12
CA ASN A 576 10.23 -6.18 -6.76
C ASN A 576 8.95 -7.03 -6.73
N PRO A 577 8.98 -8.27 -7.24
CA PRO A 577 7.80 -9.14 -7.26
C PRO A 577 7.41 -9.54 -5.83
N ILE A 578 6.09 -9.67 -5.60
CA ILE A 578 5.55 -10.15 -4.31
C ILE A 578 5.98 -11.60 -4.03
N SER A 579 6.12 -12.41 -5.10
CA SER A 579 6.65 -13.78 -5.04
C SER A 579 7.33 -14.13 -6.37
N GLU A 580 8.23 -15.10 -6.34
CA GLU A 580 8.86 -15.66 -7.55
C GLU A 580 7.85 -16.26 -8.52
N GLU A 581 6.72 -16.72 -8.01
CA GLU A 581 5.61 -17.26 -8.81
C GLU A 581 4.91 -16.20 -9.68
N ARG A 582 5.16 -14.91 -9.43
CA ARG A 582 4.53 -13.78 -10.12
C ARG A 582 5.54 -12.68 -10.46
N ALA A 583 6.67 -13.10 -11.01
CA ALA A 583 7.80 -12.21 -11.24
C ALA A 583 7.86 -11.61 -12.65
N VAL A 584 7.20 -12.23 -13.64
CA VAL A 584 7.29 -11.80 -15.04
C VAL A 584 5.94 -11.67 -15.71
N LEU A 585 5.81 -10.81 -16.70
CA LEU A 585 4.61 -10.69 -17.52
C LEU A 585 4.58 -11.78 -18.58
N ARG A 586 3.40 -12.39 -18.78
CA ARG A 586 3.19 -13.47 -19.74
C ARG A 586 3.32 -13.00 -21.19
N THR A 587 3.95 -13.83 -22.01
CA THR A 587 4.10 -13.65 -23.46
C THR A 587 3.08 -14.44 -24.27
N SER A 588 2.34 -15.35 -23.63
CA SER A 588 1.23 -16.13 -24.19
C SER A 588 0.21 -16.50 -23.10
N LEU A 589 -1.03 -16.75 -23.49
CA LEU A 589 -2.11 -17.26 -22.61
C LEU A 589 -1.96 -18.77 -22.33
N LEU A 590 -1.17 -19.48 -23.15
CA LEU A 590 -1.07 -20.93 -23.12
C LEU A 590 -0.67 -21.50 -21.74
N PRO A 591 0.34 -20.99 -21.02
CA PRO A 591 0.71 -21.51 -19.70
C PRO A 591 -0.44 -21.45 -18.68
N GLY A 592 -1.23 -20.38 -18.71
CA GLY A 592 -2.42 -20.22 -17.85
C GLY A 592 -3.47 -21.28 -18.09
N LEU A 593 -3.78 -21.56 -19.37
CA LEU A 593 -4.74 -22.57 -19.80
C LEU A 593 -4.26 -23.99 -19.46
N LEU A 594 -2.96 -24.29 -19.67
CA LEU A 594 -2.37 -25.59 -19.30
C LEU A 594 -2.43 -25.80 -17.78
N GLY A 595 -2.14 -24.79 -16.98
CA GLY A 595 -2.28 -24.83 -15.53
C GLY A 595 -3.73 -25.03 -15.08
N ALA A 596 -4.70 -24.46 -15.79
CA ALA A 596 -6.12 -24.68 -15.54
C ALA A 596 -6.55 -26.10 -15.89
N ALA A 597 -6.11 -26.62 -17.04
CA ALA A 597 -6.37 -28.00 -17.45
C ALA A 597 -5.83 -29.00 -16.43
N ARG A 598 -4.58 -28.87 -16.01
CA ARG A 598 -3.98 -29.69 -14.95
C ARG A 598 -4.80 -29.69 -13.65
N ARG A 599 -5.29 -28.52 -13.24
CA ARG A 599 -6.12 -28.42 -12.01
C ARG A 599 -7.46 -29.16 -12.18
N SER A 600 -8.08 -29.08 -13.36
CA SER A 600 -9.33 -29.80 -13.67
C SER A 600 -9.11 -31.31 -13.63
N GLU A 601 -8.09 -31.78 -14.33
CA GLU A 601 -7.75 -33.22 -14.37
C GLU A 601 -7.44 -33.78 -12.97
N ARG A 602 -6.69 -33.05 -12.14
CA ARG A 602 -6.41 -33.44 -10.74
C ARG A 602 -7.63 -33.45 -9.84
N ARG A 603 -8.69 -32.73 -10.20
CA ARG A 603 -10.00 -32.77 -9.50
C ARG A 603 -10.91 -33.88 -10.00
N GLY A 604 -10.44 -34.72 -10.95
CA GLY A 604 -11.18 -35.83 -11.52
C GLY A 604 -12.06 -35.44 -12.70
N ASP A 605 -11.99 -34.24 -13.24
CA ASP A 605 -12.68 -33.88 -14.48
C ASP A 605 -11.65 -33.67 -15.62
N PRO A 606 -11.48 -34.71 -16.49
CA PRO A 606 -10.58 -34.63 -17.63
C PRO A 606 -11.17 -33.87 -18.82
N ARG A 607 -12.46 -33.52 -18.78
CA ARG A 607 -13.16 -32.84 -19.89
C ARG A 607 -12.95 -31.33 -19.83
N VAL A 608 -11.88 -30.87 -20.46
CA VAL A 608 -11.50 -29.46 -20.47
C VAL A 608 -11.86 -28.83 -21.81
N ARG A 609 -12.62 -27.73 -21.76
CA ARG A 609 -13.07 -26.93 -22.91
C ARG A 609 -12.90 -25.46 -22.53
N LEU A 610 -11.67 -24.95 -22.60
CA LEU A 610 -11.35 -23.60 -22.13
C LEU A 610 -10.97 -22.68 -23.28
N PHE A 611 -11.26 -21.41 -23.10
CA PHE A 611 -10.66 -20.32 -23.87
C PHE A 611 -10.30 -19.14 -22.96
N GLU A 612 -9.39 -18.29 -23.41
CA GLU A 612 -9.11 -17.01 -22.79
C GLU A 612 -8.94 -15.94 -23.88
N VAL A 613 -9.49 -14.74 -23.62
CA VAL A 613 -9.22 -13.53 -24.38
C VAL A 613 -8.51 -12.57 -23.45
N GLY A 614 -7.18 -12.43 -23.60
CA GLY A 614 -6.37 -11.72 -22.65
C GLY A 614 -5.22 -10.96 -23.28
N ARG A 615 -4.54 -10.14 -22.46
CA ARG A 615 -3.36 -9.42 -22.86
C ARG A 615 -2.12 -10.29 -22.68
N VAL A 616 -1.21 -10.16 -23.64
CA VAL A 616 0.17 -10.65 -23.56
C VAL A 616 1.11 -9.45 -23.72
N TYR A 617 2.31 -9.57 -23.20
CA TYR A 617 3.19 -8.42 -22.97
C TYR A 617 4.53 -8.61 -23.64
N ARG A 618 5.01 -7.54 -24.28
CA ARG A 618 6.31 -7.50 -24.98
C ARG A 618 6.97 -6.15 -24.74
N HIS A 619 8.28 -6.07 -25.01
CA HIS A 619 8.92 -4.76 -25.03
C HIS A 619 8.28 -3.87 -26.10
N GLY A 620 7.97 -2.64 -25.66
CA GLY A 620 7.61 -1.56 -26.54
C GLY A 620 8.84 -0.80 -27.06
N THR A 621 8.63 0.13 -27.97
CA THR A 621 9.65 1.10 -28.36
C THR A 621 9.58 2.31 -27.42
N TRP A 622 10.73 2.73 -26.89
CA TRP A 622 10.87 3.96 -26.10
C TRP A 622 11.79 4.92 -26.86
N SER A 623 11.25 5.64 -27.81
CA SER A 623 12.00 6.57 -28.65
C SER A 623 11.55 8.02 -28.57
N ALA A 624 10.37 8.30 -27.99
CA ALA A 624 9.82 9.65 -27.84
C ALA A 624 8.94 9.80 -26.59
N PRO A 625 8.70 11.03 -26.10
CA PRO A 625 7.72 11.30 -25.05
C PRO A 625 6.33 10.83 -25.46
N GLY A 626 5.75 9.92 -24.70
CA GLY A 626 4.46 9.29 -25.00
C GLY A 626 4.54 7.82 -25.44
N ASP A 627 5.73 7.31 -25.74
CA ASP A 627 5.95 5.90 -26.00
C ASP A 627 5.75 5.07 -24.72
N VAL A 628 5.27 3.84 -24.89
CA VAL A 628 5.01 2.91 -23.79
C VAL A 628 6.13 1.87 -23.75
N PRO A 629 6.83 1.70 -22.63
CA PRO A 629 7.92 0.73 -22.53
C PRO A 629 7.43 -0.72 -22.65
N VAL A 630 6.15 -0.98 -22.47
CA VAL A 630 5.51 -2.29 -22.56
C VAL A 630 4.38 -2.24 -23.55
N ARG A 631 4.44 -3.09 -24.59
CA ARG A 631 3.35 -3.30 -25.54
C ARG A 631 2.42 -4.38 -25.04
N GLU A 632 1.13 -4.11 -25.06
CA GLU A 632 0.06 -5.02 -24.68
C GLU A 632 -0.71 -5.47 -25.93
N ASP A 633 -0.52 -6.70 -26.35
CA ASP A 633 -1.21 -7.29 -27.48
C ASP A 633 -2.39 -8.16 -26.98
N LEU A 634 -3.51 -8.14 -27.68
CA LEU A 634 -4.63 -9.03 -27.39
C LEU A 634 -4.36 -10.40 -28.04
N GLU A 635 -4.44 -11.46 -27.25
CA GLU A 635 -4.37 -12.83 -27.70
C GLU A 635 -5.68 -13.56 -27.42
N PHE A 636 -6.09 -14.45 -28.33
CA PHE A 636 -7.13 -15.44 -28.11
C PHE A 636 -6.48 -16.82 -28.05
N ALA A 637 -6.73 -17.57 -26.99
CA ALA A 637 -6.28 -18.95 -26.92
C ALA A 637 -7.40 -19.90 -26.52
N LEU A 638 -7.38 -21.13 -27.02
CA LEU A 638 -8.27 -22.20 -26.60
C LEU A 638 -7.49 -23.46 -26.24
N LEU A 639 -8.11 -24.30 -25.41
CA LEU A 639 -7.60 -25.60 -25.01
C LEU A 639 -8.75 -26.61 -24.91
N LEU A 640 -8.62 -27.74 -25.62
CA LEU A 640 -9.56 -28.85 -25.57
C LEU A 640 -8.82 -30.11 -25.11
N ALA A 641 -9.31 -30.77 -24.05
CA ALA A 641 -8.73 -31.99 -23.54
C ALA A 641 -9.81 -33.01 -23.13
N GLY A 642 -9.45 -34.26 -23.04
CA GLY A 642 -10.27 -35.35 -22.55
C GLY A 642 -11.29 -35.88 -23.55
N PRO A 643 -12.31 -36.62 -23.09
CA PRO A 643 -13.31 -37.27 -23.96
C PRO A 643 -14.25 -36.23 -24.60
N ARG A 644 -14.79 -36.60 -25.77
CA ARG A 644 -15.93 -35.92 -26.40
C ARG A 644 -17.21 -36.17 -25.59
N ASP A 645 -18.08 -35.13 -25.55
CA ASP A 645 -19.39 -35.25 -24.93
C ASP A 645 -20.33 -36.08 -25.80
N ARG A 646 -20.35 -37.37 -25.54
CA ARG A 646 -21.28 -38.33 -26.16
C ARG A 646 -22.09 -39.05 -25.09
N TRP A 647 -23.39 -39.08 -25.26
CA TRP A 647 -24.25 -39.83 -24.34
C TRP A 647 -24.42 -41.29 -24.75
N LEU A 648 -24.02 -41.66 -25.99
CA LEU A 648 -24.10 -43.02 -26.53
C LEU A 648 -22.88 -43.30 -27.40
N GLY A 649 -22.35 -44.53 -27.35
CA GLY A 649 -21.23 -45.00 -28.17
C GLY A 649 -19.93 -45.17 -27.40
N ALA A 650 -18.84 -45.52 -28.11
CA ALA A 650 -17.51 -45.63 -27.51
C ALA A 650 -16.97 -44.24 -27.13
N GLU A 651 -16.20 -44.22 -26.05
CA GLU A 651 -15.50 -42.99 -25.64
C GLU A 651 -14.44 -42.61 -26.70
N GLU A 652 -14.58 -41.44 -27.29
CA GLU A 652 -13.61 -40.83 -28.19
C GLU A 652 -13.02 -39.59 -27.58
N ARG A 653 -11.73 -39.37 -27.75
CA ARG A 653 -11.05 -38.15 -27.28
C ARG A 653 -11.16 -37.04 -28.33
N VAL A 654 -11.10 -35.80 -27.85
CA VAL A 654 -10.98 -34.64 -28.72
C VAL A 654 -9.71 -34.71 -29.55
N ASP A 655 -9.80 -34.27 -30.78
CA ASP A 655 -8.70 -34.25 -31.75
C ASP A 655 -8.57 -32.93 -32.47
N PHE A 656 -7.69 -32.88 -33.46
CA PHE A 656 -7.45 -31.69 -34.30
C PHE A 656 -8.74 -31.13 -34.93
N TRP A 657 -9.66 -32.06 -35.31
CA TRP A 657 -10.90 -31.66 -36.02
C TRP A 657 -11.89 -30.95 -35.09
N ASP A 658 -11.89 -31.24 -33.81
CA ASP A 658 -12.70 -30.54 -32.82
C ASP A 658 -12.20 -29.08 -32.69
N GLY A 659 -10.89 -28.87 -32.59
CA GLY A 659 -10.30 -27.54 -32.56
C GLY A 659 -10.56 -26.73 -33.83
N LYS A 660 -10.46 -27.41 -34.98
CA LYS A 660 -10.80 -26.80 -36.29
C LYS A 660 -12.28 -26.42 -36.34
N GLY A 661 -13.18 -27.27 -35.89
CA GLY A 661 -14.63 -27.00 -35.83
C GLY A 661 -14.97 -25.81 -34.98
N VAL A 662 -14.31 -25.63 -33.81
CA VAL A 662 -14.45 -24.46 -32.97
C VAL A 662 -13.99 -23.20 -33.72
N LEU A 663 -12.84 -23.21 -34.39
CA LEU A 663 -12.35 -22.06 -35.17
C LEU A 663 -13.30 -21.71 -36.32
N GLU A 664 -13.84 -22.69 -37.02
CA GLU A 664 -14.85 -22.51 -38.06
C GLU A 664 -16.14 -21.89 -37.50
N ALA A 665 -16.59 -22.35 -36.33
CA ALA A 665 -17.75 -21.79 -35.64
C ALA A 665 -17.51 -20.32 -35.22
N LEU A 666 -16.33 -20.01 -34.71
CA LEU A 666 -15.89 -18.66 -34.40
C LEU A 666 -15.89 -17.77 -35.67
N GLY A 667 -15.27 -18.25 -36.75
CA GLY A 667 -15.24 -17.56 -38.04
C GLY A 667 -16.63 -17.27 -38.57
N LYS A 668 -17.53 -18.25 -38.52
CA LYS A 668 -18.92 -18.11 -38.96
C LYS A 668 -19.68 -17.12 -38.09
N SER A 669 -19.55 -17.19 -36.77
CA SER A 669 -20.22 -16.30 -35.81
C SER A 669 -19.77 -14.84 -35.96
N LEU A 670 -18.49 -14.63 -36.19
CA LEU A 670 -17.90 -13.32 -36.42
C LEU A 670 -17.95 -12.89 -37.90
N ALA A 671 -18.38 -13.77 -38.78
CA ALA A 671 -18.34 -13.69 -40.25
C ALA A 671 -16.94 -13.30 -40.77
N LEU A 672 -15.92 -13.94 -40.21
CA LEU A 672 -14.53 -13.82 -40.61
C LEU A 672 -14.11 -15.06 -41.42
N PRO A 673 -13.35 -14.93 -42.52
CA PRO A 673 -12.91 -16.05 -43.36
C PRO A 673 -11.72 -16.78 -42.67
N LEU A 674 -12.02 -17.48 -41.57
CA LEU A 674 -11.01 -18.32 -40.89
C LEU A 674 -10.84 -19.65 -41.63
N SER A 675 -9.61 -20.04 -41.87
CA SER A 675 -9.24 -21.31 -42.47
C SER A 675 -7.96 -21.85 -41.83
N VAL A 676 -7.63 -23.10 -42.11
CA VAL A 676 -6.37 -23.71 -41.66
C VAL A 676 -5.55 -24.16 -42.87
N ALA A 677 -4.23 -24.03 -42.77
CA ALA A 677 -3.30 -24.47 -43.76
C ALA A 677 -2.14 -25.22 -43.13
N ARG A 678 -1.33 -25.94 -43.96
CA ARG A 678 -0.14 -26.61 -43.45
C ARG A 678 0.77 -25.63 -42.72
N LEU A 679 1.26 -26.06 -41.54
CA LEU A 679 2.16 -25.26 -40.72
C LEU A 679 3.44 -24.89 -41.49
N ARG A 680 3.75 -23.61 -41.59
CA ARG A 680 4.91 -23.08 -42.34
C ARG A 680 6.23 -23.35 -41.66
N ALA A 681 6.24 -23.25 -40.33
CA ALA A 681 7.43 -23.50 -39.50
C ALA A 681 7.04 -24.23 -38.20
N PRO A 682 7.81 -25.25 -37.82
CA PRO A 682 7.55 -25.98 -36.57
C PRO A 682 7.59 -25.04 -35.36
N LEU A 683 6.65 -25.20 -34.44
CA LEU A 683 6.63 -24.48 -33.16
C LEU A 683 6.98 -25.47 -32.03
N PRO A 684 7.84 -25.06 -31.09
CA PRO A 684 8.35 -25.97 -30.05
C PRO A 684 7.25 -26.55 -29.14
N PHE A 685 6.12 -25.84 -28.98
CA PHE A 685 5.01 -26.26 -28.14
C PHE A 685 3.95 -27.11 -28.88
N LEU A 686 4.03 -27.25 -30.18
CA LEU A 686 3.08 -28.03 -30.98
C LEU A 686 3.70 -29.33 -31.51
N HIS A 687 2.86 -30.32 -31.67
CA HIS A 687 3.22 -31.58 -32.33
C HIS A 687 3.46 -31.37 -33.84
N PRO A 688 4.64 -31.68 -34.41
CA PRO A 688 5.01 -31.28 -35.77
C PRO A 688 4.10 -31.86 -36.88
N GLY A 689 3.50 -33.05 -36.65
CA GLY A 689 2.64 -33.70 -37.63
C GLY A 689 1.13 -33.53 -37.38
N ARG A 690 0.72 -32.76 -36.33
CA ARG A 690 -0.70 -32.59 -35.97
C ARG A 690 -0.99 -31.13 -35.64
N SER A 691 -0.50 -30.23 -36.48
CA SER A 691 -0.62 -28.78 -36.31
C SER A 691 -0.76 -28.08 -37.66
N ALA A 692 -1.35 -26.89 -37.62
CA ALA A 692 -1.65 -26.07 -38.79
C ALA A 692 -1.53 -24.58 -38.43
N ASP A 693 -1.23 -23.75 -39.44
CA ASP A 693 -1.45 -22.32 -39.38
C ASP A 693 -2.95 -22.02 -39.44
N VAL A 694 -3.39 -21.01 -38.67
CA VAL A 694 -4.72 -20.46 -38.79
C VAL A 694 -4.62 -19.18 -39.61
N LEU A 695 -5.40 -19.13 -40.68
CA LEU A 695 -5.41 -18.02 -41.63
C LEU A 695 -6.69 -17.21 -41.49
N LEU A 696 -6.57 -15.89 -41.63
CA LEU A 696 -7.64 -14.93 -41.87
C LEU A 696 -7.54 -14.43 -43.33
N GLY A 697 -8.34 -15.00 -44.23
CA GLY A 697 -8.07 -14.95 -45.66
C GLY A 697 -6.77 -15.66 -45.99
N GLU A 698 -5.76 -14.93 -46.50
CA GLU A 698 -4.41 -15.46 -46.78
C GLU A 698 -3.41 -15.14 -45.69
N ARG A 699 -3.74 -14.29 -44.74
CA ARG A 699 -2.85 -13.85 -43.66
C ARG A 699 -2.84 -14.85 -42.49
N PRO A 700 -1.66 -15.35 -42.09
CA PRO A 700 -1.56 -16.15 -40.88
C PRO A 700 -1.77 -15.26 -39.64
N ILE A 701 -2.65 -15.70 -38.76
CA ILE A 701 -2.97 -14.99 -37.51
C ILE A 701 -2.75 -15.84 -36.26
N GLY A 702 -2.28 -17.06 -36.40
CA GLY A 702 -2.03 -17.95 -35.29
C GLY A 702 -1.91 -19.39 -35.72
N VAL A 703 -2.06 -20.28 -34.76
CA VAL A 703 -1.84 -21.72 -34.95
C VAL A 703 -2.88 -22.55 -34.20
N LEU A 704 -3.12 -23.78 -34.72
CA LEU A 704 -3.95 -24.82 -34.13
C LEU A 704 -3.17 -26.14 -34.15
N GLY A 705 -3.18 -26.93 -33.09
CA GLY A 705 -2.60 -28.28 -33.13
C GLY A 705 -2.68 -29.00 -31.80
N ALA A 706 -2.24 -30.27 -31.84
CA ALA A 706 -1.99 -31.01 -30.62
C ALA A 706 -0.76 -30.42 -29.91
N LEU A 707 -0.82 -30.31 -28.60
CA LEU A 707 0.33 -29.90 -27.80
C LEU A 707 1.48 -30.89 -27.95
N HIS A 708 2.71 -30.45 -27.92
CA HIS A 708 3.88 -31.30 -27.94
C HIS A 708 3.89 -32.24 -26.70
N PRO A 709 4.18 -33.54 -26.82
CA PRO A 709 4.20 -34.45 -25.67
C PRO A 709 5.07 -33.94 -24.51
N ASP A 710 6.29 -33.49 -24.77
CA ASP A 710 7.16 -32.95 -23.73
C ASP A 710 6.54 -31.78 -22.93
N VAL A 711 5.75 -30.93 -23.58
CA VAL A 711 5.04 -29.82 -22.90
C VAL A 711 3.88 -30.38 -22.07
N SER A 712 3.16 -31.36 -22.62
CA SER A 712 2.11 -32.05 -21.89
C SER A 712 2.63 -32.71 -20.61
N ASP A 713 3.75 -33.43 -20.72
CA ASP A 713 4.41 -34.10 -19.60
C ASP A 713 4.95 -33.09 -18.59
N ALA A 714 5.57 -31.97 -19.07
CA ALA A 714 6.04 -30.89 -18.21
C ALA A 714 4.94 -30.24 -17.38
N PHE A 715 3.70 -30.18 -17.89
CA PHE A 715 2.52 -29.71 -17.15
C PHE A 715 1.76 -30.86 -16.45
N GLU A 716 2.24 -32.10 -16.50
CA GLU A 716 1.63 -33.29 -15.88
C GLU A 716 0.16 -33.50 -16.31
N LEU A 717 -0.11 -33.35 -17.61
CA LEU A 717 -1.41 -33.56 -18.19
C LEU A 717 -1.58 -35.03 -18.56
N ILE A 718 -2.80 -35.56 -18.47
CA ILE A 718 -3.12 -37.00 -18.78
C ILE A 718 -2.80 -37.33 -20.23
N ALA A 719 -3.02 -36.39 -21.14
CA ALA A 719 -2.73 -36.51 -22.56
C ALA A 719 -2.55 -35.14 -23.22
N PRO A 720 -1.81 -35.05 -24.34
CA PRO A 720 -1.65 -33.80 -25.05
C PRO A 720 -3.01 -33.20 -25.50
N PRO A 721 -3.39 -32.00 -25.00
CA PRO A 721 -4.59 -31.31 -25.44
C PRO A 721 -4.45 -30.75 -26.86
N ILE A 722 -5.57 -30.40 -27.47
CA ILE A 722 -5.61 -29.54 -28.66
C ILE A 722 -5.64 -28.11 -28.21
N VAL A 723 -4.75 -27.29 -28.77
CA VAL A 723 -4.63 -25.87 -28.43
C VAL A 723 -4.64 -25.01 -29.70
N ALA A 724 -5.20 -23.81 -29.60
CA ALA A 724 -4.98 -22.76 -30.60
C ALA A 724 -4.57 -21.47 -29.89
N VAL A 725 -3.71 -20.73 -30.56
CA VAL A 725 -3.24 -19.42 -30.13
C VAL A 725 -3.32 -18.48 -31.31
N LEU A 726 -4.13 -17.42 -31.18
CA LEU A 726 -4.45 -16.50 -32.26
C LEU A 726 -4.17 -15.05 -31.88
N ASP A 727 -3.70 -14.27 -32.85
CA ASP A 727 -3.61 -12.81 -32.76
C ASP A 727 -5.02 -12.20 -32.63
N GLY A 728 -5.40 -11.84 -31.40
CA GLY A 728 -6.68 -11.22 -31.07
C GLY A 728 -6.82 -9.82 -31.66
N GLU A 729 -5.70 -9.09 -31.83
CA GLU A 729 -5.71 -7.78 -32.49
C GLU A 729 -6.10 -7.90 -33.96
N ALA A 730 -5.55 -8.89 -34.67
CA ALA A 730 -5.88 -9.15 -36.06
C ALA A 730 -7.36 -9.54 -36.24
N LEU A 731 -7.91 -10.37 -35.31
CA LEU A 731 -9.33 -10.73 -35.31
C LEU A 731 -10.24 -9.50 -35.14
N ILE A 732 -9.93 -8.65 -34.17
CA ILE A 732 -10.70 -7.44 -33.87
C ILE A 732 -10.61 -6.46 -35.03
N ALA A 733 -9.40 -6.19 -35.55
CA ALA A 733 -9.20 -5.29 -36.69
C ALA A 733 -9.97 -5.73 -37.95
N ALA A 734 -9.98 -7.04 -38.23
CA ALA A 734 -10.76 -7.56 -39.37
C ALA A 734 -12.28 -7.41 -39.15
N ALA A 735 -12.74 -7.62 -37.92
CA ALA A 735 -14.14 -7.43 -37.57
C ALA A 735 -14.57 -5.97 -37.57
N GLU A 736 -13.68 -5.02 -37.24
CA GLU A 736 -13.91 -3.57 -37.33
C GLU A 736 -14.00 -3.11 -38.78
N GLY A 737 -13.14 -3.63 -39.65
CA GLY A 737 -13.14 -3.29 -41.09
C GLY A 737 -14.33 -3.81 -41.88
N ARG A 738 -15.16 -4.63 -41.24
CA ARG A 738 -16.34 -5.22 -41.90
C ARG A 738 -17.52 -4.25 -41.82
N GLY A 739 -18.15 -4.02 -42.98
CA GLY A 739 -19.39 -3.30 -43.04
C GLY A 739 -20.55 -4.02 -42.31
N PRO A 740 -21.70 -3.40 -42.16
CA PRO A 740 -22.88 -4.03 -41.57
C PRO A 740 -23.27 -5.29 -42.33
N ALA A 741 -23.75 -6.29 -41.61
CA ALA A 741 -24.22 -7.54 -42.20
C ALA A 741 -25.36 -7.23 -43.20
N GLN A 742 -25.19 -7.71 -44.44
CA GLN A 742 -26.21 -7.56 -45.46
C GLN A 742 -27.07 -8.83 -45.50
N VAL A 743 -28.40 -8.65 -45.48
CA VAL A 743 -29.33 -9.74 -45.66
C VAL A 743 -29.35 -10.11 -47.16
N ARG A 744 -29.03 -11.36 -47.48
CA ARG A 744 -29.22 -11.88 -48.82
C ARG A 744 -30.67 -12.25 -49.01
N PRO A 745 -31.28 -11.93 -50.19
CA PRO A 745 -32.62 -12.40 -50.50
C PRO A 745 -32.69 -13.96 -50.41
N MET A 746 -33.81 -14.45 -49.91
CA MET A 746 -34.01 -15.89 -49.94
C MET A 746 -34.06 -16.41 -51.38
N PRO A 747 -33.37 -17.54 -51.65
CA PRO A 747 -33.44 -18.14 -53.01
C PRO A 747 -34.88 -18.46 -53.43
N ARG A 748 -35.27 -18.09 -54.63
CA ARG A 748 -36.59 -18.38 -55.19
C ARG A 748 -36.66 -19.69 -55.91
N PHE A 749 -35.51 -20.21 -56.34
CA PHE A 749 -35.42 -21.45 -57.12
C PHE A 749 -34.66 -22.53 -56.36
N PRO A 750 -35.00 -23.82 -56.53
CA PRO A 750 -34.33 -24.92 -55.83
C PRO A 750 -32.89 -25.11 -56.32
N ALA A 751 -32.02 -25.58 -55.43
CA ALA A 751 -30.70 -26.02 -55.81
C ALA A 751 -30.80 -27.45 -56.41
N VAL A 752 -29.89 -27.78 -57.33
CA VAL A 752 -29.68 -29.12 -57.86
C VAL A 752 -28.33 -29.62 -57.27
N GLU A 753 -28.35 -30.76 -56.63
CA GLU A 753 -27.13 -31.36 -56.03
C GLU A 753 -26.57 -32.45 -56.93
N ARG A 754 -25.23 -32.50 -57.01
CA ARG A 754 -24.51 -33.61 -57.67
C ARG A 754 -23.32 -34.00 -56.78
N ASP A 755 -23.06 -35.32 -56.72
CA ASP A 755 -21.93 -35.88 -56.04
C ASP A 755 -20.77 -36.10 -57.00
N LEU A 756 -19.57 -35.63 -56.61
CA LEU A 756 -18.34 -35.74 -57.38
C LEU A 756 -17.27 -36.45 -56.55
N ALA A 757 -16.87 -37.62 -56.99
CA ALA A 757 -15.79 -38.36 -56.32
C ALA A 757 -14.49 -38.27 -57.16
N LEU A 758 -13.46 -37.66 -56.59
CA LEU A 758 -12.16 -37.47 -57.24
C LEU A 758 -11.07 -38.25 -56.56
N VAL A 759 -10.29 -38.97 -57.32
CA VAL A 759 -9.05 -39.61 -56.86
C VAL A 759 -7.89 -38.66 -57.09
N VAL A 760 -7.26 -38.23 -56.02
CA VAL A 760 -6.15 -37.29 -56.03
C VAL A 760 -4.91 -37.86 -55.33
N ASP A 761 -3.76 -37.27 -55.59
CA ASP A 761 -2.54 -37.58 -54.84
C ASP A 761 -2.75 -37.30 -53.33
N GLU A 762 -2.12 -38.09 -52.45
CA GLU A 762 -2.26 -37.92 -50.99
C GLU A 762 -1.84 -36.52 -50.52
N SER A 763 -0.93 -35.87 -51.22
CA SER A 763 -0.43 -34.52 -50.93
C SER A 763 -1.43 -33.43 -51.24
N VAL A 764 -2.48 -33.70 -52.05
CA VAL A 764 -3.48 -32.68 -52.44
C VAL A 764 -4.44 -32.45 -51.29
N GLU A 765 -4.46 -31.22 -50.78
CA GLU A 765 -5.36 -30.78 -49.71
C GLU A 765 -6.81 -30.67 -50.22
N ALA A 766 -7.76 -31.21 -49.44
CA ALA A 766 -9.19 -31.15 -49.79
C ALA A 766 -9.68 -29.68 -49.93
N GLY A 767 -9.16 -28.77 -49.11
CA GLY A 767 -9.45 -27.34 -49.19
C GLY A 767 -9.11 -26.72 -50.57
N ARG A 768 -8.00 -27.17 -51.21
CA ARG A 768 -7.61 -26.71 -52.53
C ARG A 768 -8.60 -27.21 -53.58
N VAL A 769 -9.09 -28.44 -53.47
CA VAL A 769 -10.12 -28.96 -54.37
C VAL A 769 -11.43 -28.20 -54.18
N THR A 770 -11.84 -28.00 -52.90
CA THR A 770 -13.06 -27.23 -52.59
C THR A 770 -13.00 -25.79 -53.16
N ALA A 771 -11.86 -25.10 -53.02
CA ALA A 771 -11.69 -23.76 -53.56
C ALA A 771 -11.77 -23.71 -55.08
N LEU A 772 -11.17 -24.67 -55.75
CA LEU A 772 -11.23 -24.86 -57.18
C LEU A 772 -12.67 -25.06 -57.67
N LEU A 773 -13.41 -25.97 -57.05
CA LEU A 773 -14.80 -26.29 -57.38
C LEU A 773 -15.72 -25.09 -57.11
N ARG A 774 -15.56 -24.38 -56.01
CA ARG A 774 -16.36 -23.17 -55.70
C ARG A 774 -16.10 -22.03 -56.66
N GLY A 775 -14.86 -21.88 -57.14
CA GLY A 775 -14.50 -20.84 -58.10
C GLY A 775 -14.88 -21.15 -59.55
N LEU A 776 -15.41 -22.33 -59.83
CA LEU A 776 -15.68 -22.80 -61.19
C LEU A 776 -16.69 -21.92 -61.93
N ASP A 777 -17.78 -21.58 -61.29
CA ASP A 777 -18.89 -20.88 -61.89
C ASP A 777 -19.74 -20.19 -60.80
N PRO A 778 -20.33 -19.01 -61.03
CA PRO A 778 -21.23 -18.32 -60.09
C PRO A 778 -22.47 -19.15 -59.71
N LEU A 779 -22.85 -20.14 -60.48
CA LEU A 779 -23.97 -21.04 -60.21
C LEU A 779 -23.62 -22.13 -59.19
N VAL A 780 -22.35 -22.26 -58.79
CA VAL A 780 -21.96 -23.17 -57.70
C VAL A 780 -22.25 -22.44 -56.39
N GLU A 781 -23.32 -22.82 -55.71
CA GLU A 781 -23.72 -22.22 -54.42
C GLU A 781 -22.91 -22.74 -53.27
N ASP A 782 -22.71 -24.08 -53.17
CA ASP A 782 -21.95 -24.72 -52.12
C ASP A 782 -21.21 -25.96 -52.61
N VAL A 783 -20.11 -26.29 -51.92
CA VAL A 783 -19.28 -27.47 -52.12
C VAL A 783 -18.94 -28.06 -50.78
N ALA A 784 -19.46 -29.21 -50.49
CA ALA A 784 -19.27 -29.91 -49.22
C ALA A 784 -18.51 -31.24 -49.45
N LEU A 785 -17.34 -31.36 -48.78
CA LEU A 785 -16.65 -32.65 -48.68
C LEU A 785 -17.42 -33.57 -47.72
N PHE A 786 -17.89 -34.74 -48.14
CA PHE A 786 -18.64 -35.63 -47.28
C PHE A 786 -17.95 -36.99 -47.04
N ASP A 787 -16.97 -37.38 -47.89
CA ASP A 787 -16.20 -38.62 -47.68
C ASP A 787 -14.75 -38.48 -48.13
N VAL A 788 -13.85 -39.13 -47.37
CA VAL A 788 -12.43 -39.29 -47.66
C VAL A 788 -12.07 -40.75 -47.54
N TYR A 789 -11.83 -41.41 -48.65
CA TYR A 789 -11.54 -42.85 -48.66
C TYR A 789 -10.07 -43.11 -49.03
N ARG A 790 -9.46 -44.04 -48.29
CA ARG A 790 -8.11 -44.55 -48.53
C ARG A 790 -8.18 -46.09 -48.53
N GLY A 791 -7.44 -46.74 -49.37
CA GLY A 791 -7.43 -48.18 -49.44
C GLY A 791 -7.97 -48.71 -50.76
N LYS A 792 -7.92 -50.02 -50.94
CA LYS A 792 -8.37 -50.67 -52.23
C LYS A 792 -9.81 -50.29 -52.58
N PRO A 793 -10.15 -49.93 -53.85
CA PRO A 793 -9.31 -50.05 -55.04
C PRO A 793 -8.42 -48.80 -55.36
N ILE A 794 -8.31 -47.82 -54.45
CA ILE A 794 -7.48 -46.63 -54.68
C ILE A 794 -6.02 -47.01 -54.60
N ALA A 795 -5.18 -46.53 -55.52
CA ALA A 795 -3.74 -46.79 -55.57
C ALA A 795 -3.00 -46.23 -54.34
N GLU A 796 -1.94 -46.87 -53.91
CA GLU A 796 -1.08 -46.41 -52.84
C GLU A 796 -0.53 -45.01 -53.18
N GLY A 797 -0.52 -44.08 -52.19
CA GLY A 797 -0.15 -42.70 -52.40
C GLY A 797 -1.27 -41.80 -52.93
N LYS A 798 -2.48 -42.36 -53.11
CA LYS A 798 -3.66 -41.59 -53.51
C LYS A 798 -4.80 -41.70 -52.48
N LYS A 799 -5.74 -40.78 -52.54
CA LYS A 799 -7.01 -40.75 -51.78
C LYS A 799 -8.17 -40.37 -52.66
N SER A 800 -9.35 -40.86 -52.35
CA SER A 800 -10.60 -40.38 -52.94
C SER A 800 -11.26 -39.36 -52.05
N LEU A 801 -11.62 -38.25 -52.65
CA LEU A 801 -12.38 -37.16 -52.02
C LEU A 801 -13.76 -37.11 -52.67
N ALA A 802 -14.81 -37.25 -51.88
CA ALA A 802 -16.18 -37.15 -52.44
C ALA A 802 -16.84 -35.85 -51.98
N PHE A 803 -17.23 -35.07 -52.96
CA PHE A 803 -17.84 -33.75 -52.75
C PHE A 803 -19.28 -33.77 -53.18
N ARG A 804 -20.16 -33.11 -52.43
CA ARG A 804 -21.51 -32.72 -52.86
C ARG A 804 -21.45 -31.30 -53.33
N ILE A 805 -21.87 -31.03 -54.52
CA ILE A 805 -21.87 -29.69 -55.15
C ILE A 805 -23.33 -29.28 -55.36
N ALA A 806 -23.73 -28.16 -54.75
CA ALA A 806 -25.02 -27.54 -54.96
C ALA A 806 -24.92 -26.46 -56.03
N TYR A 807 -25.70 -26.58 -57.06
CA TYR A 807 -25.85 -25.62 -58.16
C TYR A 807 -27.15 -24.86 -58.04
N ARG A 808 -27.15 -23.53 -58.12
CA ARG A 808 -28.35 -22.74 -58.05
C ARG A 808 -28.19 -21.51 -58.94
N ASP A 809 -29.31 -21.19 -59.63
CA ASP A 809 -29.44 -19.92 -60.35
C ASP A 809 -30.39 -19.01 -59.56
N ALA A 810 -30.06 -17.69 -59.44
CA ALA A 810 -30.88 -16.71 -58.74
C ALA A 810 -32.18 -16.39 -59.47
N ASP A 811 -32.20 -16.54 -60.80
CA ASP A 811 -33.23 -16.02 -61.70
C ASP A 811 -34.07 -17.14 -62.39
N ALA A 812 -33.60 -18.40 -62.35
CA ALA A 812 -34.30 -19.49 -63.04
C ALA A 812 -34.05 -20.88 -62.41
N THR A 813 -34.92 -21.82 -62.64
CA THR A 813 -34.66 -23.21 -62.29
C THR A 813 -33.65 -23.82 -63.25
N LEU A 814 -32.61 -24.41 -62.73
CA LEU A 814 -31.58 -25.10 -63.54
C LEU A 814 -32.15 -26.32 -64.23
N THR A 815 -31.81 -26.55 -65.47
CA THR A 815 -32.09 -27.80 -66.18
C THR A 815 -30.99 -28.80 -65.95
N ASP A 816 -31.31 -30.12 -65.95
CA ASP A 816 -30.33 -31.20 -65.81
C ASP A 816 -29.16 -31.04 -66.81
N ALA A 817 -29.45 -30.75 -68.08
CA ALA A 817 -28.41 -30.58 -69.11
C ALA A 817 -27.42 -29.43 -68.75
N LYS A 818 -27.88 -28.30 -68.14
CA LYS A 818 -27.03 -27.18 -67.72
C LYS A 818 -26.17 -27.63 -66.53
N VAL A 819 -26.77 -28.33 -65.55
CA VAL A 819 -26.05 -28.86 -64.38
C VAL A 819 -25.02 -29.89 -64.77
N ASP A 820 -25.35 -30.84 -65.66
CA ASP A 820 -24.42 -31.86 -66.09
C ASP A 820 -23.24 -31.28 -66.87
N ALA A 821 -23.46 -30.23 -67.68
CA ALA A 821 -22.38 -29.51 -68.36
C ALA A 821 -21.44 -28.78 -67.35
N LEU A 822 -22.00 -28.17 -66.28
CA LEU A 822 -21.21 -27.55 -65.22
C LEU A 822 -20.44 -28.60 -64.41
N HIS A 823 -21.08 -29.76 -64.14
CA HIS A 823 -20.48 -30.85 -63.39
C HIS A 823 -19.32 -31.51 -64.20
N GLY A 824 -19.51 -31.65 -65.51
CA GLY A 824 -18.43 -32.12 -66.42
C GLY A 824 -17.26 -31.12 -66.47
N ARG A 825 -17.51 -29.84 -66.43
CA ARG A 825 -16.47 -28.81 -66.31
C ARG A 825 -15.72 -28.92 -65.01
N ALA A 826 -16.43 -29.12 -63.86
CA ALA A 826 -15.82 -29.32 -62.54
C ALA A 826 -14.85 -30.50 -62.55
N THR A 827 -15.24 -31.63 -63.15
CA THR A 827 -14.39 -32.81 -63.27
C THR A 827 -13.13 -32.48 -64.10
N LYS A 828 -13.34 -31.90 -65.29
CA LYS A 828 -12.23 -31.59 -66.18
C LYS A 828 -11.23 -30.60 -65.57
N GLN A 829 -11.74 -29.57 -64.89
CA GLN A 829 -10.88 -28.59 -64.28
C GLN A 829 -10.10 -29.21 -63.11
N ALA A 830 -10.70 -30.12 -62.35
CA ALA A 830 -10.01 -30.85 -61.29
C ALA A 830 -8.89 -31.76 -61.83
N GLU A 831 -9.17 -32.40 -62.95
CA GLU A 831 -8.16 -33.23 -63.71
C GLU A 831 -6.99 -32.36 -64.18
N GLU A 832 -7.27 -31.26 -64.84
CA GLU A 832 -6.25 -30.35 -65.40
C GLU A 832 -5.43 -29.67 -64.30
N ALA A 833 -6.04 -29.15 -63.24
CA ALA A 833 -5.38 -28.33 -62.25
C ALA A 833 -4.68 -29.15 -61.11
N LEU A 834 -5.18 -30.35 -60.83
CA LEU A 834 -4.77 -31.14 -59.66
C LEU A 834 -4.35 -32.53 -60.01
N GLY A 835 -4.34 -32.95 -61.29
CA GLY A 835 -4.09 -34.31 -61.67
C GLY A 835 -5.11 -35.31 -61.12
N ALA A 836 -6.29 -34.83 -60.82
CA ALA A 836 -7.35 -35.69 -60.26
C ALA A 836 -7.92 -36.65 -61.33
N ALA A 837 -8.45 -37.77 -60.90
CA ALA A 837 -9.17 -38.71 -61.75
C ALA A 837 -10.57 -38.97 -61.15
N LEU A 838 -11.57 -39.10 -62.05
CA LEU A 838 -12.93 -39.44 -61.57
C LEU A 838 -12.87 -40.86 -60.99
N ARG A 839 -13.44 -41.02 -59.81
CA ARG A 839 -13.59 -42.38 -59.22
C ARG A 839 -14.71 -43.08 -59.94
N ALA A 840 -14.39 -44.20 -60.59
CA ALA A 840 -15.33 -45.05 -61.23
C ALA A 840 -16.26 -45.78 -60.29
#